data_86e31541d4c74d101814470bbe38ef86
#
_entry.id   86e31541d4c74d101814470bbe38ef86
#
_cell.length_a   1.000
_cell.length_b   1.000
_cell.length_c   1.000
_cell.angle_alpha   90.00
_cell.angle_beta   90.00
_cell.angle_gamma   90.00
#
_symmetry.space_group_name_H-M   'P 1'
#
loop_
_entity.id
_entity.type
_entity.pdbx_description
1 polymer ?
#
loop_
_entity_poly.entity_id
_entity_poly.type
_entity_poly.pdbx_seq_one_letter_code
_entity_poly.pdbx_strand_id
1 'polypeptide(L)'
;MSYRCIILNLLMMLFPASIFAAPEHLTLSADSSRQVDLDEVVVVSTPKEHHHLRSSALSSSVFTSAQLNGYALSTMSDVSAHVPTFVVPSYGSRLTSSVYVRGIGSRTGSPSVGFYLDHIPLVNKSTYNRHFFDVDRIDVLRGPQGTLYGVNAEGGLLRAYTKDPLSAHGTEVKIGAAGGYQHHVEMNHIQSLSAHSALSIAGFYSGQKGFFRHAILGERTDRSSEGGGKVRLALKPSDRLRIDVMSEFQYVDQNGFGYGDYDERANRVSADSSTFLNTYRRSLLTNGIFVQWYISPSLLFTSSSGYQYLDDAMTMDQDYLSADYMRLLQEQRLHALTQEVTLRSKSPLSFWQHSSGIFFSHQWLRTNGPVSFGQAMNEMIVAQMQLPPSIPVTLSINDNGVPGCFRTPMLNFGVYHQSTFRLHPRLTLAAGVRYDYQHHSIDYDTQAHFNLAFSSSANPMMNGQHRFTSKLDGHTSDSHHQLLPRLSLTWQIADEGNLYASVSKGFRSGGYNLQMFSDIFRTEQATLGNQLMQLARGDMDIAHTAADYADVNNTISYHPETSWNYEIGTHLNLFSHRLSVDAALFLMQVRNQQLSVMAGNYRFGRMMVNAGRSRSIGGELTLRGVLLDDRLSWQTTYGYTHSTFRNYTDNGVSYRDNYVPFVPGHTLSAMADYRWSLSACGKLQSITFGAGMSANGPTYWDVANQHKQSFYAVADAHLLFMFPHFSVNLWGKNLTNTHYNTFLVESAVDGVARQFAQRGHPIHLGVDVTARF
;
A
#
# COMPACT_ATOMS: atom_id res chain seq x y z
N MET A 1 -24.57 -3.99 25.93
CA MET A 1 -25.16 -4.73 24.79
C MET A 1 -24.29 -4.44 23.59
N SER A 2 -23.54 -5.41 23.13
CA SER A 2 -22.44 -5.22 22.20
C SER A 2 -22.95 -5.03 20.76
N TYR A 3 -22.29 -4.16 20.01
CA TYR A 3 -22.48 -3.89 18.58
C TYR A 3 -22.56 -5.14 17.68
N ARG A 4 -22.11 -6.29 18.16
CA ARG A 4 -22.19 -7.59 17.47
C ARG A 4 -23.62 -8.09 17.19
N CYS A 5 -24.59 -7.75 18.04
CA CYS A 5 -25.98 -8.13 17.82
C CYS A 5 -26.72 -7.24 16.82
N ILE A 6 -26.27 -6.01 16.63
CA ILE A 6 -26.93 -5.05 15.72
C ILE A 6 -26.58 -5.36 14.26
N ILE A 7 -25.35 -5.75 13.99
CA ILE A 7 -24.89 -6.11 12.61
C ILE A 7 -25.56 -7.42 12.15
N LEU A 8 -25.71 -8.40 13.03
CA LEU A 8 -26.35 -9.68 12.68
C LEU A 8 -27.87 -9.52 12.43
N ASN A 9 -28.55 -8.62 13.16
CA ASN A 9 -29.94 -8.32 12.95
C ASN A 9 -30.20 -7.42 11.72
N LEU A 10 -29.28 -6.55 11.34
CA LEU A 10 -29.38 -5.77 10.10
C LEU A 10 -29.18 -6.64 8.85
N LEU A 11 -28.30 -7.66 8.92
CA LEU A 11 -28.14 -8.63 7.84
C LEU A 11 -29.37 -9.55 7.65
N MET A 12 -30.10 -9.88 8.73
CA MET A 12 -31.33 -10.71 8.64
C MET A 12 -32.57 -9.93 8.18
N MET A 13 -32.61 -8.61 8.33
CA MET A 13 -33.76 -7.79 7.89
C MET A 13 -33.74 -7.39 6.41
N LEU A 14 -32.66 -7.65 5.68
CA LEU A 14 -32.53 -7.30 4.26
C LEU A 14 -32.91 -8.41 3.28
N PHE A 15 -33.40 -9.56 3.76
CA PHE A 15 -33.87 -10.64 2.90
C PHE A 15 -35.39 -10.80 2.96
N PRO A 16 -36.16 -10.30 1.98
CA PRO A 16 -37.55 -10.72 1.83
C PRO A 16 -37.59 -12.20 1.38
N ALA A 17 -38.45 -12.98 2.02
CA ALA A 17 -38.63 -14.43 1.84
C ALA A 17 -39.17 -14.87 0.47
N SER A 18 -38.96 -14.12 -0.60
CA SER A 18 -39.50 -14.37 -1.96
C SER A 18 -38.45 -14.79 -3.01
N ILE A 19 -37.27 -15.26 -2.61
CA ILE A 19 -36.17 -15.67 -3.53
C ILE A 19 -36.30 -17.15 -4.01
N PHE A 20 -37.37 -17.84 -3.72
CA PHE A 20 -37.64 -19.14 -4.32
C PHE A 20 -38.64 -19.01 -5.49
N ALA A 21 -38.22 -18.39 -6.58
CA ALA A 21 -38.88 -18.53 -7.89
C ALA A 21 -38.18 -19.66 -8.65
N ALA A 22 -38.97 -20.53 -9.28
CA ALA A 22 -38.52 -21.72 -10.00
C ALA A 22 -37.52 -21.38 -11.14
N PRO A 23 -36.65 -22.34 -11.49
CA PRO A 23 -35.63 -22.08 -12.51
C PRO A 23 -36.25 -22.05 -13.90
N GLU A 24 -36.35 -20.88 -14.52
CA GLU A 24 -36.33 -20.84 -15.97
C GLU A 24 -34.92 -21.24 -16.45
N HIS A 25 -34.88 -22.06 -17.49
CA HIS A 25 -33.67 -22.58 -18.09
C HIS A 25 -32.72 -21.44 -18.50
N LEU A 26 -31.84 -21.04 -17.60
CA LEU A 26 -30.70 -20.18 -17.89
C LEU A 26 -29.64 -21.05 -18.59
N THR A 27 -29.58 -20.93 -19.90
CA THR A 27 -28.36 -21.30 -20.64
C THR A 27 -27.24 -20.37 -20.18
N LEU A 28 -26.58 -20.75 -19.09
CA LEU A 28 -25.28 -20.19 -18.76
C LEU A 28 -24.39 -20.42 -19.99
N SER A 29 -23.97 -19.37 -20.65
CA SER A 29 -22.96 -19.50 -21.67
C SER A 29 -21.77 -20.19 -21.01
N ALA A 30 -21.36 -21.31 -21.60
CA ALA A 30 -20.25 -22.14 -21.12
C ALA A 30 -18.87 -21.42 -21.20
N ASP A 31 -18.89 -20.11 -21.27
CA ASP A 31 -17.75 -19.25 -21.58
C ASP A 31 -16.89 -18.83 -20.36
N SER A 32 -17.33 -19.11 -19.12
CA SER A 32 -16.45 -18.92 -17.95
C SER A 32 -15.36 -20.00 -17.82
N SER A 33 -15.39 -21.00 -18.72
CA SER A 33 -14.39 -22.05 -18.82
C SER A 33 -13.39 -21.81 -19.97
N ARG A 34 -13.53 -20.73 -20.71
CA ARG A 34 -12.54 -20.36 -21.70
C ARG A 34 -11.27 -19.96 -20.99
N GLN A 35 -10.27 -20.74 -21.20
CA GLN A 35 -8.88 -20.49 -21.37
C GLN A 35 -8.53 -19.01 -21.28
N VAL A 36 -7.46 -18.70 -20.55
CA VAL A 36 -6.77 -17.43 -20.68
C VAL A 36 -6.34 -17.28 -22.14
N ASP A 37 -7.20 -16.70 -22.94
CA ASP A 37 -6.83 -16.20 -24.25
C ASP A 37 -5.76 -15.14 -23.99
N LEU A 38 -4.54 -15.38 -24.46
CA LEU A 38 -3.42 -14.47 -24.25
C LEU A 38 -3.71 -13.08 -24.84
N ASP A 39 -4.71 -12.99 -25.72
CA ASP A 39 -5.20 -11.76 -26.33
C ASP A 39 -6.44 -11.16 -25.63
N GLU A 40 -7.24 -11.97 -24.90
CA GLU A 40 -8.49 -11.52 -24.26
C GLU A 40 -8.28 -10.74 -22.96
N VAL A 41 -7.04 -10.72 -22.47
CA VAL A 41 -6.71 -9.85 -21.37
C VAL A 41 -6.69 -8.43 -21.92
N VAL A 42 -7.88 -7.81 -22.20
CA VAL A 42 -7.84 -6.35 -22.29
C VAL A 42 -8.87 -5.70 -23.22
N VAL A 43 -10.10 -5.95 -23.03
CA VAL A 43 -11.11 -5.01 -23.53
C VAL A 43 -11.76 -4.30 -22.36
N VAL A 44 -10.99 -3.55 -21.58
CA VAL A 44 -11.59 -2.56 -20.70
C VAL A 44 -11.15 -1.20 -21.17
N SER A 45 -12.10 -0.43 -21.65
CA SER A 45 -11.91 0.97 -21.99
C SER A 45 -11.50 1.72 -20.72
N THR A 46 -10.23 1.99 -20.58
CA THR A 46 -9.74 2.89 -19.53
C THR A 46 -10.13 4.33 -19.92
N PRO A 47 -10.51 5.19 -18.96
CA PRO A 47 -10.95 6.54 -19.27
C PRO A 47 -9.88 7.41 -19.93
N LYS A 48 -8.61 7.08 -19.73
CA LYS A 48 -7.47 7.95 -20.09
C LYS A 48 -6.64 7.45 -21.26
N GLU A 49 -6.52 6.11 -21.43
CA GLU A 49 -5.70 5.53 -22.49
C GLU A 49 -6.51 5.21 -23.75
N HIS A 50 -5.87 5.36 -24.90
CA HIS A 50 -6.48 5.10 -26.23
C HIS A 50 -6.34 3.66 -26.69
N HIS A 51 -5.35 2.94 -26.16
CA HIS A 51 -4.94 1.63 -26.63
C HIS A 51 -4.98 0.60 -25.49
N HIS A 52 -5.00 -0.67 -25.87
CA HIS A 52 -4.77 -1.77 -24.95
C HIS A 52 -3.41 -1.63 -24.24
N LEU A 53 -3.27 -2.13 -23.05
CA LEU A 53 -2.03 -1.97 -22.26
C LEU A 53 -0.81 -2.49 -23.03
N ARG A 54 -0.91 -3.64 -23.68
CA ARG A 54 0.19 -4.23 -24.47
C ARG A 54 0.48 -3.50 -25.79
N SER A 55 -0.39 -2.66 -26.28
CA SER A 55 -0.11 -1.78 -27.44
C SER A 55 0.40 -0.40 -27.04
N SER A 56 0.53 -0.15 -25.74
CA SER A 56 1.01 1.12 -25.18
C SER A 56 2.50 1.03 -24.84
N ALA A 57 3.20 2.16 -24.91
CA ALA A 57 4.63 2.26 -24.54
C ALA A 57 4.79 2.29 -23.01
N LEU A 58 4.55 1.16 -22.34
CA LEU A 58 4.69 1.00 -20.88
C LEU A 58 4.76 -0.48 -20.48
N SER A 59 5.42 -0.75 -19.37
CA SER A 59 5.46 -2.08 -18.76
C SER A 59 4.24 -2.30 -17.87
N SER A 60 3.52 -3.41 -18.04
CA SER A 60 2.33 -3.75 -17.25
C SER A 60 2.27 -5.22 -16.87
N SER A 61 1.55 -5.50 -15.80
CA SER A 61 1.11 -6.85 -15.43
C SER A 61 -0.38 -6.82 -15.14
N VAL A 62 -1.11 -7.84 -15.58
CA VAL A 62 -2.56 -7.94 -15.41
C VAL A 62 -2.88 -9.27 -14.74
N PHE A 63 -3.78 -9.21 -13.75
CA PHE A 63 -4.30 -10.38 -13.03
C PHE A 63 -5.81 -10.44 -13.21
N THR A 64 -6.30 -11.57 -13.68
CA THR A 64 -7.74 -11.85 -13.83
C THR A 64 -8.31 -12.43 -12.54
N SER A 65 -9.63 -12.39 -12.37
CA SER A 65 -10.33 -13.01 -11.25
C SER A 65 -10.02 -14.52 -11.12
N ALA A 66 -9.79 -15.21 -12.24
CA ALA A 66 -9.41 -16.62 -12.24
C ALA A 66 -8.04 -16.86 -11.57
N GLN A 67 -7.04 -16.03 -11.89
CA GLN A 67 -5.72 -16.09 -11.26
C GLN A 67 -5.77 -15.67 -9.80
N LEU A 68 -6.51 -14.59 -9.46
CA LEU A 68 -6.67 -14.14 -8.08
C LEU A 68 -7.29 -15.24 -7.20
N ASN A 69 -8.31 -15.92 -7.69
CA ASN A 69 -8.97 -17.01 -6.95
C ASN A 69 -8.16 -18.31 -6.94
N GLY A 70 -7.54 -18.71 -8.06
CA GLY A 70 -6.73 -19.93 -8.17
C GLY A 70 -5.58 -19.94 -7.17
N TYR A 71 -4.80 -18.86 -7.16
CA TYR A 71 -3.64 -18.69 -6.28
C TYR A 71 -3.97 -18.04 -4.92
N ALA A 72 -5.24 -17.83 -4.59
CA ALA A 72 -5.71 -17.20 -3.34
C ALA A 72 -4.99 -15.85 -3.08
N LEU A 73 -4.96 -14.96 -4.08
CA LEU A 73 -4.35 -13.62 -4.00
C LEU A 73 -5.42 -12.62 -3.56
N SER A 74 -5.44 -12.25 -2.29
CA SER A 74 -6.48 -11.41 -1.69
C SER A 74 -6.02 -10.00 -1.31
N THR A 75 -4.73 -9.71 -1.45
CA THR A 75 -4.15 -8.43 -1.07
C THR A 75 -3.15 -7.91 -2.11
N MET A 76 -2.80 -6.63 -2.02
CA MET A 76 -1.76 -6.04 -2.85
C MET A 76 -0.38 -6.70 -2.62
N SER A 77 -0.10 -7.14 -1.40
CA SER A 77 1.13 -7.87 -1.08
C SER A 77 1.19 -9.22 -1.80
N ASP A 78 0.07 -9.96 -1.85
CA ASP A 78 0.02 -11.24 -2.60
C ASP A 78 0.28 -11.01 -4.09
N VAL A 79 -0.39 -10.02 -4.69
CA VAL A 79 -0.19 -9.67 -6.11
C VAL A 79 1.25 -9.25 -6.38
N SER A 80 1.89 -8.52 -5.45
CA SER A 80 3.26 -8.02 -5.64
C SER A 80 4.29 -9.12 -5.82
N ALA A 81 4.09 -10.28 -5.20
CA ALA A 81 4.99 -11.43 -5.34
C ALA A 81 5.09 -11.98 -6.78
N HIS A 82 4.13 -11.63 -7.65
CA HIS A 82 4.05 -12.10 -9.04
C HIS A 82 4.30 -11.01 -10.09
N VAL A 83 4.72 -9.81 -9.65
CA VAL A 83 5.02 -8.67 -10.55
C VAL A 83 6.53 -8.37 -10.50
N PRO A 84 7.24 -8.31 -11.64
CA PRO A 84 8.66 -8.00 -11.64
C PRO A 84 8.92 -6.58 -11.11
N THR A 85 9.99 -6.42 -10.33
CA THR A 85 10.44 -5.14 -9.74
C THR A 85 9.43 -4.40 -8.86
N PHE A 86 8.36 -5.07 -8.45
CA PHE A 86 7.29 -4.53 -7.60
C PHE A 86 7.26 -5.28 -6.28
N VAL A 87 7.39 -4.58 -5.16
CA VAL A 87 7.47 -5.18 -3.83
C VAL A 87 6.64 -4.39 -2.82
N VAL A 88 5.86 -5.11 -2.04
CA VAL A 88 5.08 -4.58 -0.92
C VAL A 88 5.51 -5.31 0.35
N PRO A 89 6.50 -4.77 1.10
CA PRO A 89 6.93 -5.36 2.35
C PRO A 89 5.78 -5.43 3.36
N SER A 90 5.64 -6.55 4.04
CA SER A 90 4.66 -6.68 5.11
C SER A 90 5.28 -6.23 6.43
N TYR A 91 4.70 -5.21 7.05
CA TYR A 91 5.07 -4.74 8.39
C TYR A 91 4.30 -5.43 9.52
N GLY A 92 3.63 -6.54 9.21
CA GLY A 92 2.80 -7.24 10.17
C GLY A 92 1.47 -6.53 10.49
N SER A 93 1.05 -5.57 9.69
CA SER A 93 -0.19 -4.81 9.89
C SER A 93 -0.77 -4.29 8.57
N ARG A 94 -2.07 -4.01 8.56
CA ARG A 94 -2.78 -3.32 7.47
C ARG A 94 -2.50 -1.80 7.43
N LEU A 95 -1.86 -1.23 8.44
CA LEU A 95 -1.64 0.21 8.53
C LEU A 95 -0.86 0.77 7.34
N THR A 96 0.23 0.11 7.00
CA THR A 96 1.14 0.65 6.00
C THR A 96 1.31 -0.29 4.85
N SER A 97 1.19 0.28 3.67
CA SER A 97 1.62 -0.37 2.44
C SER A 97 2.70 0.50 1.84
N SER A 98 3.94 0.22 2.20
CA SER A 98 5.06 0.75 1.42
C SER A 98 5.13 -0.03 0.14
N VAL A 99 5.04 0.68 -0.97
CA VAL A 99 5.10 0.09 -2.30
C VAL A 99 6.39 0.55 -2.94
N TYR A 100 7.20 -0.42 -3.36
CA TYR A 100 8.44 -0.17 -4.08
C TYR A 100 8.32 -0.69 -5.50
N VAL A 101 8.62 0.15 -6.47
CA VAL A 101 8.66 -0.19 -7.89
C VAL A 101 9.96 0.34 -8.49
N ARG A 102 10.74 -0.53 -9.14
CA ARG A 102 11.99 -0.14 -9.81
C ARG A 102 12.95 0.65 -8.92
N GLY A 103 12.95 0.37 -7.61
CA GLY A 103 13.82 1.06 -6.65
C GLY A 103 13.27 2.38 -6.08
N ILE A 104 12.06 2.78 -6.46
CA ILE A 104 11.36 3.93 -5.90
C ILE A 104 10.31 3.45 -4.91
N GLY A 105 10.31 4.02 -3.72
CA GLY A 105 9.35 3.70 -2.67
C GLY A 105 9.68 4.39 -1.36
N SER A 106 8.77 4.32 -0.40
CA SER A 106 8.97 4.90 0.91
C SER A 106 8.18 4.18 1.98
N ARG A 107 8.81 4.01 3.13
CA ARG A 107 8.19 3.44 4.33
C ARG A 107 7.11 4.36 4.92
N THR A 108 7.38 5.65 4.98
CA THR A 108 6.51 6.70 5.56
C THR A 108 6.21 7.78 4.53
N GLY A 109 5.36 8.73 4.86
CA GLY A 109 4.99 9.83 3.96
C GLY A 109 4.04 9.44 2.83
N SER A 110 4.01 10.23 1.77
CA SER A 110 3.14 10.02 0.61
C SER A 110 3.53 8.76 -0.18
N PRO A 111 2.57 8.03 -0.79
CA PRO A 111 2.88 6.86 -1.60
C PRO A 111 3.61 7.25 -2.89
N SER A 112 4.48 6.35 -3.39
CA SER A 112 5.17 6.50 -4.68
C SER A 112 4.40 5.85 -5.84
N VAL A 113 3.40 5.03 -5.54
CA VAL A 113 2.55 4.32 -6.50
C VAL A 113 1.11 4.74 -6.27
N GLY A 114 0.41 5.14 -7.33
CA GLY A 114 -1.00 5.46 -7.26
C GLY A 114 -1.86 4.20 -7.17
N PHE A 115 -3.00 4.29 -6.51
CA PHE A 115 -3.99 3.22 -6.50
C PHE A 115 -5.37 3.76 -6.89
N TYR A 116 -6.02 3.07 -7.83
CA TYR A 116 -7.37 3.38 -8.31
C TYR A 116 -8.29 2.17 -8.13
N LEU A 117 -9.48 2.42 -7.59
CA LEU A 117 -10.55 1.43 -7.48
C LEU A 117 -11.73 1.90 -8.33
N ASP A 118 -12.14 1.14 -9.35
CA ASP A 118 -13.23 1.48 -10.27
C ASP A 118 -13.17 2.95 -10.72
N HIS A 119 -12.01 3.42 -11.18
CA HIS A 119 -11.68 4.78 -11.63
C HIS A 119 -11.55 5.85 -10.53
N ILE A 120 -11.79 5.52 -9.25
CA ILE A 120 -11.66 6.44 -8.11
C ILE A 120 -10.24 6.35 -7.56
N PRO A 121 -9.46 7.45 -7.53
CA PRO A 121 -8.12 7.45 -6.93
C PRO A 121 -8.20 7.32 -5.41
N LEU A 122 -7.39 6.44 -4.84
CA LEU A 122 -7.15 6.38 -3.40
C LEU A 122 -6.01 7.32 -3.06
N VAL A 123 -6.26 8.31 -2.20
CA VAL A 123 -5.31 9.43 -2.02
C VAL A 123 -4.35 9.25 -0.86
N ASN A 124 -4.68 8.41 0.12
CA ASN A 124 -3.84 8.15 1.30
C ASN A 124 -3.39 6.69 1.31
N LYS A 125 -2.10 6.44 1.60
CA LYS A 125 -1.54 5.08 1.60
C LYS A 125 -2.18 4.13 2.63
N SER A 126 -2.71 4.65 3.75
CA SER A 126 -3.43 3.84 4.74
C SER A 126 -4.70 3.20 4.18
N THR A 127 -5.18 3.66 3.00
CA THR A 127 -6.31 3.07 2.28
C THR A 127 -5.91 1.95 1.31
N TYR A 128 -4.60 1.73 1.06
CA TYR A 128 -4.10 0.84 -0.01
C TYR A 128 -4.13 -0.65 0.37
N ASN A 129 -3.74 -0.99 1.60
CA ASN A 129 -3.70 -2.38 2.05
C ASN A 129 -5.11 -2.85 2.46
N ARG A 130 -5.89 -3.19 1.46
CA ARG A 130 -7.29 -3.61 1.56
C ARG A 130 -7.44 -5.07 1.14
N HIS A 131 -8.51 -5.71 1.57
CA HIS A 131 -8.93 -7.01 1.05
C HIS A 131 -9.56 -6.83 -0.32
N PHE A 132 -9.13 -7.65 -1.30
CA PHE A 132 -9.71 -7.68 -2.63
C PHE A 132 -10.88 -8.65 -2.67
N PHE A 133 -12.07 -8.15 -2.78
CA PHE A 133 -13.30 -8.91 -2.96
C PHE A 133 -14.10 -8.37 -4.15
N ASP A 134 -14.83 -9.22 -4.84
CA ASP A 134 -15.58 -8.85 -6.05
C ASP A 134 -14.70 -8.24 -7.17
N VAL A 135 -13.41 -8.53 -7.16
CA VAL A 135 -12.47 -8.00 -8.16
C VAL A 135 -12.48 -8.87 -9.40
N ASP A 136 -12.66 -8.24 -10.55
CA ASP A 136 -12.57 -8.85 -11.87
C ASP A 136 -11.14 -8.83 -12.40
N ARG A 137 -10.46 -7.69 -12.22
CA ARG A 137 -9.11 -7.48 -12.75
C ARG A 137 -8.28 -6.53 -11.91
N ILE A 138 -6.98 -6.79 -11.84
CA ILE A 138 -5.97 -5.87 -11.31
C ILE A 138 -4.91 -5.61 -12.37
N ASP A 139 -4.67 -4.34 -12.67
CA ASP A 139 -3.57 -3.88 -13.52
C ASP A 139 -2.49 -3.25 -12.66
N VAL A 140 -1.23 -3.62 -12.91
CA VAL A 140 -0.05 -2.98 -12.31
C VAL A 140 0.78 -2.37 -13.43
N LEU A 141 0.85 -1.04 -13.46
CA LEU A 141 1.66 -0.28 -14.41
C LEU A 141 2.95 0.14 -13.74
N ARG A 142 4.09 -0.15 -14.36
CA ARG A 142 5.42 0.15 -13.81
C ARG A 142 6.05 1.34 -14.54
N GLY A 143 6.86 2.11 -13.80
CA GLY A 143 7.40 3.40 -14.24
C GLY A 143 6.41 4.55 -14.12
N PRO A 144 6.89 5.80 -14.17
CA PRO A 144 6.09 6.99 -13.90
C PRO A 144 4.89 7.13 -14.83
N GLN A 145 3.73 7.31 -14.23
CA GLN A 145 2.46 7.60 -14.92
C GLN A 145 1.98 9.04 -14.63
N GLY A 146 2.90 9.91 -14.21
CA GLY A 146 2.58 11.27 -13.73
C GLY A 146 1.80 12.12 -14.71
N THR A 147 2.05 12.01 -16.02
CA THR A 147 1.35 12.84 -17.04
C THR A 147 -0.17 12.63 -17.05
N LEU A 148 -0.65 11.41 -16.94
CA LEU A 148 -2.10 11.13 -16.94
C LEU A 148 -2.69 11.03 -15.53
N TYR A 149 -1.89 10.62 -14.54
CA TYR A 149 -2.37 10.28 -13.20
C TYR A 149 -1.88 11.23 -12.10
N GLY A 150 -0.87 12.06 -12.38
CA GLY A 150 -0.40 13.13 -11.49
C GLY A 150 0.40 12.64 -10.29
N VAL A 151 0.08 13.20 -9.14
CA VAL A 151 0.73 12.93 -7.88
C VAL A 151 0.67 11.46 -7.47
N ASN A 152 1.72 11.00 -6.78
CA ASN A 152 1.82 9.63 -6.26
C ASN A 152 1.86 8.52 -7.34
N ALA A 153 2.11 8.87 -8.60
CA ALA A 153 2.29 7.93 -9.71
C ALA A 153 3.75 7.94 -10.22
N GLU A 154 4.71 8.14 -9.34
CA GLU A 154 6.13 8.25 -9.63
C GLU A 154 6.77 6.90 -9.95
N GLY A 155 6.51 5.88 -9.14
CA GLY A 155 7.00 4.52 -9.37
C GLY A 155 6.09 3.70 -10.28
N GLY A 156 4.79 4.02 -10.31
CA GLY A 156 3.82 3.26 -11.07
C GLY A 156 2.37 3.50 -10.63
N LEU A 157 1.51 2.60 -11.04
CA LEU A 157 0.07 2.67 -10.79
C LEU A 157 -0.52 1.28 -10.60
N LEU A 158 -1.37 1.09 -9.60
CA LEU A 158 -2.22 -0.08 -9.43
C LEU A 158 -3.67 0.31 -9.68
N ARG A 159 -4.39 -0.50 -10.46
CA ARG A 159 -5.81 -0.30 -10.75
C ARG A 159 -6.56 -1.60 -10.49
N ALA A 160 -7.55 -1.55 -9.61
CA ALA A 160 -8.46 -2.65 -9.37
C ALA A 160 -9.83 -2.31 -9.99
N TYR A 161 -10.37 -3.25 -10.72
CA TYR A 161 -11.70 -3.16 -11.33
C TYR A 161 -12.56 -4.27 -10.76
N THR A 162 -13.77 -3.93 -10.34
CA THR A 162 -14.75 -4.89 -9.85
C THR A 162 -15.64 -5.37 -10.98
N LYS A 163 -16.34 -6.49 -10.78
CA LYS A 163 -17.23 -7.08 -11.78
C LYS A 163 -18.24 -6.03 -12.30
N ASP A 164 -18.40 -5.94 -13.61
CA ASP A 164 -19.33 -4.98 -14.20
C ASP A 164 -20.78 -5.48 -14.09
N PRO A 165 -21.68 -4.74 -13.37
CA PRO A 165 -23.05 -5.19 -13.16
C PRO A 165 -23.88 -5.31 -14.44
N LEU A 166 -23.53 -4.55 -15.51
CA LEU A 166 -24.26 -4.60 -16.78
C LEU A 166 -23.91 -5.82 -17.64
N SER A 167 -22.76 -6.45 -17.40
CA SER A 167 -22.28 -7.61 -18.17
C SER A 167 -22.29 -8.92 -17.37
N ALA A 168 -22.31 -8.84 -16.04
CA ALA A 168 -22.36 -9.99 -15.16
C ALA A 168 -23.73 -10.10 -14.47
N HIS A 169 -24.12 -11.31 -14.06
CA HIS A 169 -25.35 -11.57 -13.30
C HIS A 169 -25.23 -12.87 -12.50
N GLY A 170 -26.09 -13.04 -11.51
CA GLY A 170 -26.13 -14.21 -10.63
C GLY A 170 -25.53 -13.94 -9.26
N THR A 171 -25.45 -15.00 -8.47
CA THR A 171 -24.92 -15.00 -7.10
C THR A 171 -23.69 -15.87 -7.03
N GLU A 172 -22.62 -15.39 -6.44
CA GLU A 172 -21.43 -16.15 -6.11
C GLU A 172 -21.20 -16.10 -4.60
N VAL A 173 -21.02 -17.25 -3.97
CA VAL A 173 -20.67 -17.37 -2.55
C VAL A 173 -19.41 -18.21 -2.42
N LYS A 174 -18.39 -17.68 -1.75
CA LYS A 174 -17.12 -18.35 -1.47
C LYS A 174 -16.95 -18.49 0.03
N ILE A 175 -16.63 -19.69 0.49
CA ILE A 175 -16.32 -20.00 1.90
C ILE A 175 -15.00 -20.73 1.94
N GLY A 176 -14.12 -20.35 2.84
CA GLY A 176 -12.82 -20.99 2.96
C GLY A 176 -12.32 -21.08 4.39
N ALA A 177 -11.39 -22.01 4.59
CA ALA A 177 -10.67 -22.21 5.85
C ALA A 177 -9.23 -22.64 5.57
N ALA A 178 -8.29 -22.20 6.44
CA ALA A 178 -6.89 -22.56 6.30
C ALA A 178 -6.14 -22.64 7.63
N GLY A 179 -4.86 -23.01 7.57
CA GLY A 179 -3.93 -23.00 8.68
C GLY A 179 -3.88 -21.64 9.38
N GLY A 180 -3.47 -21.59 10.67
CA GLY A 180 -3.56 -20.37 11.47
C GLY A 180 -4.98 -20.02 11.91
N TYR A 181 -5.92 -20.96 11.79
CA TYR A 181 -7.37 -20.77 12.02
C TYR A 181 -7.94 -19.65 11.14
N GLN A 182 -7.45 -19.56 9.93
CA GLN A 182 -8.01 -18.66 8.91
C GLN A 182 -9.38 -19.17 8.48
N HIS A 183 -10.31 -18.26 8.30
CA HIS A 183 -11.63 -18.52 7.74
C HIS A 183 -12.15 -17.27 7.04
N HIS A 184 -12.85 -17.47 5.93
CA HIS A 184 -13.44 -16.35 5.20
C HIS A 184 -14.75 -16.75 4.53
N VAL A 185 -15.59 -15.77 4.34
CA VAL A 185 -16.81 -15.84 3.54
C VAL A 185 -16.86 -14.61 2.66
N GLU A 186 -17.10 -14.83 1.38
CA GLU A 186 -17.33 -13.77 0.40
C GLU A 186 -18.65 -14.03 -0.31
N MET A 187 -19.41 -12.99 -0.58
CA MET A 187 -20.66 -13.08 -1.34
C MET A 187 -20.72 -11.92 -2.34
N ASN A 188 -21.16 -12.24 -3.54
CA ASN A 188 -21.50 -11.27 -4.57
C ASN A 188 -22.84 -11.65 -5.21
N HIS A 189 -23.74 -10.67 -5.34
CA HIS A 189 -24.99 -10.81 -6.06
C HIS A 189 -25.13 -9.67 -7.07
N ILE A 190 -25.32 -10.02 -8.34
CA ILE A 190 -25.49 -9.07 -9.42
C ILE A 190 -26.83 -9.35 -10.07
N GLN A 191 -27.70 -8.34 -10.11
CA GLN A 191 -29.03 -8.41 -10.68
C GLN A 191 -29.28 -7.30 -11.69
N SER A 192 -29.73 -7.67 -12.86
CA SER A 192 -30.29 -6.73 -13.83
C SER A 192 -31.63 -6.21 -13.32
N LEU A 193 -31.76 -4.90 -13.16
CA LEU A 193 -33.00 -4.23 -12.77
C LEU A 193 -33.85 -3.90 -13.99
N SER A 194 -33.19 -3.64 -15.13
CA SER A 194 -33.80 -3.41 -16.44
C SER A 194 -32.78 -3.69 -17.56
N ALA A 195 -33.17 -3.55 -18.82
CA ALA A 195 -32.23 -3.61 -19.95
C ALA A 195 -31.10 -2.56 -19.88
N HIS A 196 -31.28 -1.53 -19.05
CA HIS A 196 -30.38 -0.36 -18.96
C HIS A 196 -29.88 -0.09 -17.55
N SER A 197 -30.15 -0.96 -16.59
CA SER A 197 -29.71 -0.77 -15.20
C SER A 197 -29.45 -2.10 -14.52
N ALA A 198 -28.41 -2.15 -13.72
CA ALA A 198 -28.04 -3.31 -12.93
C ALA A 198 -27.44 -2.91 -11.57
N LEU A 199 -27.65 -3.75 -10.57
CA LEU A 199 -27.19 -3.59 -9.20
C LEU A 199 -26.24 -4.73 -8.84
N SER A 200 -25.11 -4.40 -8.24
CA SER A 200 -24.21 -5.36 -7.58
C SER A 200 -24.17 -5.08 -6.09
N ILE A 201 -24.29 -6.14 -5.29
CA ILE A 201 -24.10 -6.12 -3.83
C ILE A 201 -23.07 -7.18 -3.50
N ALA A 202 -21.97 -6.80 -2.88
CA ALA A 202 -20.92 -7.72 -2.48
C ALA A 202 -20.54 -7.50 -1.02
N GLY A 203 -20.04 -8.53 -0.36
CA GLY A 203 -19.55 -8.45 1.00
C GLY A 203 -18.59 -9.57 1.33
N PHE A 204 -17.75 -9.34 2.34
CA PHE A 204 -16.84 -10.35 2.83
C PHE A 204 -16.66 -10.26 4.35
N TYR A 205 -16.26 -11.35 4.93
CA TYR A 205 -15.70 -11.46 6.27
C TYR A 205 -14.50 -12.39 6.22
N SER A 206 -13.39 -11.99 6.84
CA SER A 206 -12.18 -12.79 6.96
C SER A 206 -11.63 -12.67 8.37
N GLY A 207 -11.20 -13.79 8.95
CA GLY A 207 -10.62 -13.83 10.29
C GLY A 207 -9.52 -14.86 10.39
N GLN A 208 -8.59 -14.63 11.31
CA GLN A 208 -7.54 -15.58 11.66
C GLN A 208 -7.16 -15.45 13.13
N LYS A 209 -6.72 -16.54 13.74
CA LYS A 209 -5.99 -16.49 15.02
C LYS A 209 -4.52 -16.17 14.81
N GLY A 210 -3.95 -16.59 13.67
CA GLY A 210 -2.57 -16.34 13.28
C GLY A 210 -1.60 -17.45 13.66
N PHE A 211 -0.31 -17.21 13.38
CA PHE A 211 0.77 -18.20 13.50
C PHE A 211 1.74 -17.91 14.65
N PHE A 212 1.90 -16.63 15.02
CA PHE A 212 2.93 -16.18 15.95
C PHE A 212 2.35 -15.89 17.34
N ARG A 213 3.13 -16.15 18.37
CA ARG A 213 2.75 -15.90 19.76
C ARG A 213 3.68 -14.88 20.39
N HIS A 214 3.13 -14.05 21.25
CA HIS A 214 3.86 -13.17 22.14
C HIS A 214 4.53 -13.98 23.23
N ALA A 215 5.83 -13.70 23.50
CA ALA A 215 6.65 -14.50 24.45
C ALA A 215 6.14 -14.42 25.89
N ILE A 216 5.70 -13.24 26.32
CA ILE A 216 5.30 -12.97 27.70
C ILE A 216 3.79 -13.17 27.88
N LEU A 217 2.97 -12.59 26.99
CA LEU A 217 1.51 -12.57 27.14
C LEU A 217 0.85 -13.86 26.64
N GLY A 218 1.56 -14.68 25.84
CA GLY A 218 1.04 -15.94 25.29
C GLY A 218 -0.03 -15.78 24.21
N GLU A 219 -0.49 -14.57 23.93
CA GLU A 219 -1.48 -14.26 22.92
C GLU A 219 -0.89 -14.25 21.50
N ARG A 220 -1.75 -14.27 20.49
CA ARG A 220 -1.32 -14.23 19.08
C ARG A 220 -1.05 -12.80 18.64
N THR A 221 0.13 -12.56 18.05
CA THR A 221 0.57 -11.23 17.59
C THR A 221 0.04 -10.86 16.20
N ASP A 222 -0.50 -11.83 15.47
CA ASP A 222 -1.02 -11.69 14.11
C ASP A 222 -2.52 -12.09 13.99
N ARG A 223 -3.28 -12.00 15.10
CA ARG A 223 -4.74 -12.16 15.09
C ARG A 223 -5.37 -11.05 14.27
N SER A 224 -6.31 -11.37 13.37
CA SER A 224 -7.10 -10.38 12.66
C SER A 224 -8.55 -10.77 12.49
N SER A 225 -9.41 -9.76 12.36
CA SER A 225 -10.81 -9.86 11.97
C SER A 225 -11.12 -8.68 11.06
N GLU A 226 -11.55 -8.95 9.86
CA GLU A 226 -11.84 -7.93 8.87
C GLU A 226 -13.13 -8.27 8.12
N GLY A 227 -13.83 -7.24 7.66
CA GLY A 227 -15.05 -7.42 6.90
C GLY A 227 -15.42 -6.15 6.15
N GLY A 228 -16.29 -6.28 5.19
CA GLY A 228 -16.72 -5.15 4.41
C GLY A 228 -17.86 -5.49 3.46
N GLY A 229 -18.34 -4.45 2.80
CA GLY A 229 -19.37 -4.59 1.80
C GLY A 229 -19.31 -3.47 0.76
N LYS A 230 -19.86 -3.75 -0.40
CA LYS A 230 -19.94 -2.84 -1.53
C LYS A 230 -21.31 -2.91 -2.19
N VAL A 231 -21.79 -1.76 -2.60
CA VAL A 231 -22.96 -1.62 -3.47
C VAL A 231 -22.52 -0.82 -4.69
N ARG A 232 -22.87 -1.31 -5.90
CA ARG A 232 -22.62 -0.62 -7.16
C ARG A 232 -23.86 -0.66 -8.03
N LEU A 233 -24.34 0.51 -8.40
CA LEU A 233 -25.44 0.71 -9.35
C LEU A 233 -24.87 1.20 -10.68
N ALA A 234 -25.09 0.45 -11.74
CA ALA A 234 -24.71 0.83 -13.09
C ALA A 234 -25.95 1.15 -13.90
N LEU A 235 -25.97 2.34 -14.50
CA LEU A 235 -27.05 2.88 -15.30
C LEU A 235 -26.54 3.18 -16.71
N LYS A 236 -27.31 2.80 -17.74
CA LYS A 236 -27.06 3.13 -19.15
C LYS A 236 -28.31 3.77 -19.74
N PRO A 237 -28.68 5.03 -19.37
CA PRO A 237 -29.90 5.68 -19.80
C PRO A 237 -30.01 5.79 -21.31
N SER A 238 -28.90 5.75 -22.03
CA SER A 238 -28.83 5.69 -23.50
C SER A 238 -27.51 4.99 -23.90
N ASP A 239 -27.38 4.64 -25.19
CA ASP A 239 -26.12 4.06 -25.71
C ASP A 239 -24.94 5.03 -25.64
N ARG A 240 -25.20 6.30 -25.38
CA ARG A 240 -24.19 7.35 -25.27
C ARG A 240 -23.82 7.71 -23.83
N LEU A 241 -24.65 7.31 -22.84
CA LEU A 241 -24.45 7.71 -21.44
C LEU A 241 -24.45 6.50 -20.53
N ARG A 242 -23.38 6.37 -19.75
CA ARG A 242 -23.26 5.41 -18.64
C ARG A 242 -22.93 6.17 -17.36
N ILE A 243 -23.56 5.77 -16.27
CA ILE A 243 -23.32 6.30 -14.92
C ILE A 243 -23.16 5.10 -13.99
N ASP A 244 -22.05 5.06 -13.28
CA ASP A 244 -21.78 4.09 -12.21
C ASP A 244 -21.72 4.83 -10.87
N VAL A 245 -22.46 4.35 -9.88
CA VAL A 245 -22.43 4.84 -8.49
C VAL A 245 -22.02 3.71 -7.60
N MET A 246 -20.98 3.90 -6.81
CA MET A 246 -20.49 2.88 -5.88
C MET A 246 -20.30 3.42 -4.48
N SER A 247 -20.50 2.54 -3.49
CA SER A 247 -20.14 2.75 -2.10
C SER A 247 -19.52 1.47 -1.56
N GLU A 248 -18.34 1.56 -0.96
CA GLU A 248 -17.62 0.44 -0.36
C GLU A 248 -17.17 0.81 1.05
N PHE A 249 -17.42 -0.08 1.99
CA PHE A 249 -16.96 0.01 3.37
C PHE A 249 -16.08 -1.20 3.72
N GLN A 250 -14.96 -0.97 4.41
CA GLN A 250 -14.12 -2.03 4.99
C GLN A 250 -13.75 -1.67 6.43
N TYR A 251 -13.77 -2.70 7.27
CA TYR A 251 -13.34 -2.63 8.67
C TYR A 251 -12.26 -3.67 8.94
N VAL A 252 -11.26 -3.29 9.73
CA VAL A 252 -10.16 -4.15 10.18
C VAL A 252 -9.96 -3.95 11.68
N ASP A 253 -9.83 -5.05 12.42
CA ASP A 253 -9.39 -5.11 13.82
C ASP A 253 -8.35 -6.22 13.95
N GLN A 254 -7.11 -5.86 14.27
CA GLN A 254 -6.02 -6.82 14.32
C GLN A 254 -5.00 -6.52 15.41
N ASN A 255 -4.30 -7.57 15.86
CA ASN A 255 -2.98 -7.45 16.44
C ASN A 255 -1.96 -7.33 15.28
N GLY A 256 -0.83 -6.68 15.52
CA GLY A 256 0.15 -6.45 14.46
C GLY A 256 1.52 -6.11 15.03
N PHE A 257 2.47 -5.81 14.14
CA PHE A 257 3.82 -5.36 14.51
C PHE A 257 4.54 -6.31 15.48
N GLY A 258 4.31 -7.62 15.33
CA GLY A 258 4.89 -8.65 16.19
C GLY A 258 6.36 -8.91 15.83
N TYR A 259 7.25 -7.95 16.16
CA TYR A 259 8.66 -8.02 15.85
C TYR A 259 9.43 -8.74 16.97
N GLY A 260 10.19 -9.76 16.59
CA GLY A 260 11.08 -10.46 17.50
C GLY A 260 12.54 -10.05 17.30
N ASP A 261 13.38 -10.23 18.32
CA ASP A 261 14.82 -10.02 18.25
C ASP A 261 15.44 -10.95 17.19
N TYR A 262 16.23 -10.39 16.29
CA TYR A 262 16.79 -11.07 15.13
C TYR A 262 18.27 -11.38 15.31
N ASP A 263 18.59 -12.67 15.46
CA ASP A 263 19.94 -13.17 15.35
C ASP A 263 20.30 -13.41 13.89
N GLU A 264 21.07 -12.48 13.30
CA GLU A 264 21.48 -12.55 11.89
C GLU A 264 22.38 -13.75 11.61
N ARG A 265 23.23 -14.19 12.56
CA ARG A 265 24.14 -15.32 12.39
C ARG A 265 23.40 -16.64 12.31
N ALA A 266 22.39 -16.80 13.16
CA ALA A 266 21.55 -17.99 13.19
C ALA A 266 20.37 -17.90 12.18
N ASN A 267 20.15 -16.75 11.53
CA ASN A 267 18.96 -16.41 10.73
C ASN A 267 17.66 -16.75 11.48
N ARG A 268 17.59 -16.37 12.74
CA ARG A 268 16.50 -16.74 13.63
C ARG A 268 15.88 -15.49 14.26
N VAL A 269 14.55 -15.43 14.25
CA VAL A 269 13.77 -14.40 14.94
C VAL A 269 13.11 -15.01 16.16
N SER A 270 13.29 -14.39 17.33
CA SER A 270 12.62 -14.77 18.58
C SER A 270 11.10 -14.49 18.51
N ALA A 271 10.37 -14.92 19.52
CA ALA A 271 9.01 -14.44 19.70
C ALA A 271 9.03 -12.96 20.13
N ASP A 272 8.00 -12.22 19.77
CA ASP A 272 7.77 -10.84 20.22
C ASP A 272 7.70 -10.80 21.75
N SER A 273 8.49 -9.93 22.37
CA SER A 273 8.59 -9.73 23.81
C SER A 273 8.28 -8.30 24.27
N SER A 274 7.62 -7.52 23.42
CA SER A 274 7.16 -6.16 23.72
C SER A 274 6.29 -6.12 24.99
N THR A 275 6.15 -4.94 25.61
CA THR A 275 5.48 -4.79 26.91
C THR A 275 3.97 -5.00 26.85
N PHE A 276 3.36 -4.86 25.67
CA PHE A 276 1.93 -5.07 25.40
C PHE A 276 1.70 -5.54 23.97
N LEU A 277 0.48 -6.01 23.67
CA LEU A 277 0.10 -6.36 22.30
C LEU A 277 -0.08 -5.12 21.44
N ASN A 278 0.67 -5.06 20.37
CA ASN A 278 0.52 -4.04 19.35
C ASN A 278 -0.78 -4.28 18.55
N THR A 279 -1.51 -3.21 18.27
CA THR A 279 -2.84 -3.30 17.63
C THR A 279 -3.00 -2.29 16.50
N TYR A 280 -3.88 -2.64 15.56
CA TYR A 280 -4.34 -1.74 14.52
C TYR A 280 -5.82 -1.94 14.23
N ARG A 281 -6.56 -0.86 14.17
CA ARG A 281 -7.97 -0.83 13.82
C ARG A 281 -8.23 0.21 12.75
N ARG A 282 -9.10 -0.09 11.78
CA ARG A 282 -9.41 0.82 10.68
C ARG A 282 -10.85 0.66 10.22
N SER A 283 -11.52 1.80 10.01
CA SER A 283 -12.77 1.93 9.24
C SER A 283 -12.48 2.75 7.98
N LEU A 284 -12.83 2.24 6.82
CA LEU A 284 -12.61 2.86 5.53
C LEU A 284 -13.90 2.87 4.72
N LEU A 285 -14.37 4.06 4.32
CA LEU A 285 -15.49 4.24 3.39
C LEU A 285 -14.96 4.87 2.10
N THR A 286 -15.33 4.32 0.96
CA THR A 286 -15.00 4.85 -0.37
C THR A 286 -16.28 4.95 -1.18
N ASN A 287 -16.66 6.16 -1.58
CA ASN A 287 -17.79 6.42 -2.47
C ASN A 287 -17.28 6.94 -3.80
N GLY A 288 -17.96 6.57 -4.89
CA GLY A 288 -17.58 6.99 -6.21
C GLY A 288 -18.78 7.18 -7.14
N ILE A 289 -18.67 8.17 -7.98
CA ILE A 289 -19.58 8.38 -9.14
C ILE A 289 -18.70 8.49 -10.37
N PHE A 290 -18.92 7.60 -11.33
CA PHE A 290 -18.24 7.62 -12.61
C PHE A 290 -19.25 7.81 -13.73
N VAL A 291 -19.04 8.84 -14.56
CA VAL A 291 -19.89 9.18 -15.70
C VAL A 291 -19.07 9.03 -16.98
N GLN A 292 -19.61 8.33 -17.94
CA GLN A 292 -19.04 8.16 -19.28
C GLN A 292 -20.08 8.61 -20.30
N TRP A 293 -19.76 9.67 -21.05
CA TRP A 293 -20.69 10.27 -22.02
C TRP A 293 -20.02 10.45 -23.38
N TYR A 294 -20.56 9.76 -24.37
CA TYR A 294 -20.21 9.95 -25.78
C TYR A 294 -20.90 11.21 -26.32
N ILE A 295 -20.23 12.37 -26.19
CA ILE A 295 -20.75 13.65 -26.72
C ILE A 295 -20.99 13.52 -28.23
N SER A 296 -20.06 12.86 -28.94
CA SER A 296 -20.18 12.48 -30.35
C SER A 296 -19.58 11.08 -30.55
N PRO A 297 -19.75 10.46 -31.74
CA PRO A 297 -19.10 9.17 -32.05
C PRO A 297 -17.56 9.18 -31.88
N SER A 298 -16.94 10.37 -32.01
CA SER A 298 -15.49 10.57 -31.95
C SER A 298 -15.00 11.21 -30.67
N LEU A 299 -15.90 11.60 -29.73
CA LEU A 299 -15.51 12.34 -28.52
C LEU A 299 -16.18 11.77 -27.27
N LEU A 300 -15.37 11.35 -26.33
CA LEU A 300 -15.76 10.78 -25.06
C LEU A 300 -15.43 11.77 -23.93
N PHE A 301 -16.43 12.11 -23.14
CA PHE A 301 -16.31 12.80 -21.87
C PHE A 301 -16.39 11.79 -20.74
N THR A 302 -15.52 11.91 -19.73
CA THR A 302 -15.64 11.15 -18.49
C THR A 302 -15.51 12.07 -17.29
N SER A 303 -16.26 11.76 -16.24
CA SER A 303 -16.17 12.44 -14.93
C SER A 303 -16.08 11.38 -13.85
N SER A 304 -15.10 11.52 -12.97
CA SER A 304 -14.88 10.65 -11.80
C SER A 304 -14.88 11.51 -10.55
N SER A 305 -15.88 11.32 -9.69
CA SER A 305 -16.03 11.99 -8.41
C SER A 305 -15.86 10.96 -7.29
N GLY A 306 -14.99 11.23 -6.33
CA GLY A 306 -14.70 10.33 -5.22
C GLY A 306 -14.78 11.04 -3.87
N TYR A 307 -15.30 10.33 -2.87
CA TYR A 307 -15.21 10.71 -1.46
C TYR A 307 -14.68 9.55 -0.65
N GLN A 308 -13.69 9.81 0.20
CA GLN A 308 -13.11 8.82 1.09
C GLN A 308 -13.17 9.31 2.54
N TYR A 309 -13.51 8.41 3.43
CA TYR A 309 -13.41 8.57 4.87
C TYR A 309 -12.55 7.44 5.44
N LEU A 310 -11.57 7.81 6.26
CA LEU A 310 -10.73 6.89 7.00
C LEU A 310 -10.77 7.29 8.48
N ASP A 311 -10.95 6.31 9.34
CA ASP A 311 -10.76 6.42 10.80
C ASP A 311 -9.92 5.23 11.21
N ASP A 312 -8.66 5.46 11.62
CA ASP A 312 -7.77 4.40 12.05
C ASP A 312 -7.06 4.72 13.37
N ALA A 313 -6.70 3.67 14.08
CA ALA A 313 -5.96 3.75 15.33
C ALA A 313 -4.91 2.64 15.40
N MET A 314 -3.69 3.02 15.75
CA MET A 314 -2.56 2.14 15.98
C MET A 314 -2.04 2.35 17.39
N THR A 315 -1.83 1.25 18.13
CA THR A 315 -1.04 1.24 19.36
C THR A 315 0.19 0.37 19.14
N MET A 316 1.36 0.91 19.44
CA MET A 316 2.62 0.25 19.14
C MET A 316 3.64 0.49 20.24
N ASP A 317 4.26 -0.59 20.73
CA ASP A 317 5.51 -0.58 21.48
C ASP A 317 6.63 -0.30 20.47
N GLN A 318 7.18 0.91 20.52
CA GLN A 318 8.08 1.39 19.48
C GLN A 318 9.55 1.04 19.71
N ASP A 319 9.87 0.56 20.91
CA ASP A 319 11.22 0.09 21.26
C ASP A 319 11.41 -1.43 21.08
N TYR A 320 10.32 -2.20 21.03
CA TYR A 320 10.26 -3.67 20.81
C TYR A 320 10.92 -4.50 21.91
N LEU A 321 11.21 -3.89 23.07
CA LEU A 321 11.86 -4.52 24.20
C LEU A 321 10.83 -4.99 25.25
N SER A 322 11.27 -5.81 26.18
CA SER A 322 10.47 -6.20 27.33
C SER A 322 10.48 -5.18 28.48
N ALA A 323 11.31 -4.14 28.37
CA ALA A 323 11.34 -3.01 29.30
C ALA A 323 10.49 -1.87 28.72
N ASP A 324 9.67 -1.22 29.54
CA ASP A 324 8.72 -0.19 29.11
C ASP A 324 9.42 1.17 28.91
N TYR A 325 9.93 1.39 27.69
CA TYR A 325 10.53 2.66 27.31
C TYR A 325 9.50 3.59 26.66
N MET A 326 8.82 3.17 25.59
CA MET A 326 8.03 4.08 24.79
C MET A 326 6.83 3.41 24.13
N ARG A 327 5.67 4.03 24.30
CA ARG A 327 4.40 3.65 23.69
C ARG A 327 3.92 4.74 22.73
N LEU A 328 3.63 4.37 21.51
CA LEU A 328 3.01 5.24 20.50
C LEU A 328 1.54 4.84 20.32
N LEU A 329 0.66 5.80 20.50
CA LEU A 329 -0.71 5.74 20.01
C LEU A 329 -0.82 6.72 18.83
N GLN A 330 -1.33 6.27 17.69
CA GLN A 330 -1.62 7.13 16.55
C GLN A 330 -3.06 6.90 16.10
N GLU A 331 -3.84 7.95 16.11
CA GLU A 331 -5.19 7.96 15.58
C GLU A 331 -5.27 8.93 14.42
N GLN A 332 -5.85 8.49 13.31
CA GLN A 332 -6.01 9.32 12.12
C GLN A 332 -7.48 9.37 11.70
N ARG A 333 -7.90 10.55 11.30
CA ARG A 333 -9.19 10.76 10.65
C ARG A 333 -8.99 11.57 9.39
N LEU A 334 -9.38 10.98 8.26
CA LEU A 334 -9.25 11.58 6.94
C LEU A 334 -10.63 11.75 6.31
N HIS A 335 -10.85 12.93 5.74
CA HIS A 335 -11.86 13.17 4.72
C HIS A 335 -11.14 13.58 3.44
N ALA A 336 -11.49 12.99 2.31
CA ALA A 336 -10.89 13.36 1.03
C ALA A 336 -11.93 13.41 -0.07
N LEU A 337 -11.86 14.45 -0.87
CA LEU A 337 -12.66 14.65 -2.09
C LEU A 337 -11.74 14.62 -3.29
N THR A 338 -12.16 13.94 -4.34
CA THR A 338 -11.47 13.90 -5.62
C THR A 338 -12.45 14.15 -6.75
N GLN A 339 -12.04 14.93 -7.73
CA GLN A 339 -12.79 15.18 -8.95
C GLN A 339 -11.85 15.14 -10.14
N GLU A 340 -12.19 14.36 -11.15
CA GLU A 340 -11.47 14.35 -12.41
C GLU A 340 -12.44 14.42 -13.57
N VAL A 341 -12.12 15.27 -14.51
CA VAL A 341 -12.86 15.41 -15.77
C VAL A 341 -11.89 15.17 -16.92
N THR A 342 -12.26 14.29 -17.86
CA THR A 342 -11.42 13.99 -19.01
C THR A 342 -12.24 14.08 -20.29
N LEU A 343 -11.65 14.67 -21.32
CA LEU A 343 -12.15 14.71 -22.68
C LEU A 343 -11.17 13.97 -23.59
N ARG A 344 -11.64 12.93 -24.27
CA ARG A 344 -10.81 12.03 -25.07
C ARG A 344 -11.39 11.81 -26.46
N SER A 345 -10.53 11.86 -27.49
CA SER A 345 -10.92 11.41 -28.84
C SER A 345 -11.07 9.88 -28.87
N LYS A 346 -12.00 9.36 -29.65
CA LYS A 346 -12.30 7.92 -29.71
C LYS A 346 -12.07 7.28 -31.08
N SER A 347 -11.68 8.04 -32.09
CA SER A 347 -11.43 7.46 -33.41
C SER A 347 -10.10 6.73 -33.47
N PRO A 348 -10.06 5.38 -33.46
CA PRO A 348 -8.80 4.61 -33.40
C PRO A 348 -7.98 4.73 -34.69
N LEU A 349 -8.59 5.13 -35.81
CA LEU A 349 -7.93 5.26 -37.11
C LEU A 349 -7.49 6.70 -37.43
N SER A 350 -7.79 7.67 -36.53
CA SER A 350 -7.38 9.07 -36.72
C SER A 350 -5.87 9.22 -36.68
N PHE A 351 -5.34 10.08 -37.55
CA PHE A 351 -3.94 10.51 -37.47
C PHE A 351 -3.60 11.11 -36.11
N TRP A 352 -4.54 11.84 -35.51
CA TRP A 352 -4.38 12.49 -34.22
C TRP A 352 -5.47 12.05 -33.25
N GLN A 353 -5.04 11.58 -32.09
CA GLN A 353 -5.87 11.28 -30.94
C GLN A 353 -5.40 12.14 -29.76
N HIS A 354 -6.32 12.55 -28.92
CA HIS A 354 -5.97 13.37 -27.75
C HIS A 354 -6.75 12.94 -26.51
N SER A 355 -6.13 13.14 -25.34
CA SER A 355 -6.75 13.04 -24.03
C SER A 355 -6.35 14.27 -23.22
N SER A 356 -7.33 15.04 -22.75
CA SER A 356 -7.14 16.23 -21.94
C SER A 356 -7.98 16.14 -20.69
N GLY A 357 -7.48 16.62 -19.56
CA GLY A 357 -8.28 16.56 -18.34
C GLY A 357 -7.81 17.54 -17.27
N ILE A 358 -8.69 17.69 -16.28
CA ILE A 358 -8.48 18.48 -15.08
C ILE A 358 -8.72 17.57 -13.89
N PHE A 359 -7.82 17.61 -12.93
CA PHE A 359 -7.88 16.88 -11.68
C PHE A 359 -7.87 17.83 -10.51
N PHE A 360 -8.70 17.53 -9.53
CA PHE A 360 -8.74 18.22 -8.24
C PHE A 360 -8.82 17.19 -7.11
N SER A 361 -8.07 17.41 -6.03
CA SER A 361 -8.29 16.69 -4.78
C SER A 361 -8.04 17.60 -3.59
N HIS A 362 -8.84 17.40 -2.54
CA HIS A 362 -8.63 18.04 -1.26
C HIS A 362 -8.76 16.99 -0.17
N GLN A 363 -7.79 16.98 0.74
CA GLN A 363 -7.70 16.06 1.87
C GLN A 363 -7.68 16.87 3.17
N TRP A 364 -8.44 16.45 4.16
CA TRP A 364 -8.42 16.94 5.54
C TRP A 364 -7.97 15.78 6.42
N LEU A 365 -6.70 15.74 6.77
CA LEU A 365 -6.16 14.71 7.66
C LEU A 365 -5.92 15.33 9.03
N ARG A 366 -6.52 14.72 10.06
CA ARG A 366 -6.21 14.96 11.46
C ARG A 366 -5.52 13.74 12.03
N THR A 367 -4.39 13.95 12.70
CA THR A 367 -3.64 12.93 13.41
C THR A 367 -3.50 13.32 14.87
N ASN A 368 -3.95 12.46 15.76
CA ASN A 368 -3.59 12.50 17.17
C ASN A 368 -2.48 11.46 17.36
N GLY A 369 -1.36 11.88 17.92
CA GLY A 369 -0.18 11.01 18.01
C GLY A 369 0.51 11.16 19.37
N PRO A 370 -0.17 10.82 20.49
CA PRO A 370 0.49 10.85 21.79
C PRO A 370 1.57 9.78 21.86
N VAL A 371 2.75 10.21 22.32
CA VAL A 371 3.83 9.35 22.77
C VAL A 371 3.85 9.39 24.29
N SER A 372 3.83 8.25 24.94
CA SER A 372 4.02 8.14 26.40
C SER A 372 5.29 7.35 26.69
N PHE A 373 5.97 7.77 27.75
CA PHE A 373 7.21 7.14 28.19
C PHE A 373 6.96 6.30 29.43
N GLY A 374 7.50 5.09 29.40
CA GLY A 374 7.36 4.13 30.48
C GLY A 374 8.42 4.29 31.56
N GLN A 375 8.39 3.34 32.52
CA GLN A 375 9.27 3.40 33.68
C GLN A 375 10.74 3.35 33.30
N ALA A 376 11.15 2.46 32.40
CA ALA A 376 12.55 2.31 31.99
C ALA A 376 13.10 3.59 31.34
N MET A 377 12.27 4.30 30.56
CA MET A 377 12.64 5.60 30.01
C MET A 377 12.79 6.64 31.12
N ASN A 378 11.86 6.70 32.05
CA ASN A 378 11.90 7.67 33.16
C ASN A 378 13.14 7.48 34.03
N GLU A 379 13.50 6.24 34.33
CA GLU A 379 14.73 5.91 35.05
C GLU A 379 15.99 6.31 34.28
N MET A 380 15.99 6.09 32.95
CA MET A 380 17.10 6.51 32.09
C MET A 380 17.26 8.03 32.06
N ILE A 381 16.14 8.78 31.99
CA ILE A 381 16.15 10.24 32.00
C ILE A 381 16.73 10.76 33.33
N VAL A 382 16.25 10.21 34.46
CA VAL A 382 16.75 10.57 35.80
C VAL A 382 18.25 10.30 35.92
N ALA A 383 18.73 9.16 35.43
CA ALA A 383 20.15 8.83 35.42
C ALA A 383 21.00 9.82 34.61
N GLN A 384 20.46 10.36 33.52
CA GLN A 384 21.13 11.39 32.69
C GLN A 384 21.17 12.79 33.35
N MET A 385 20.26 13.07 34.30
CA MET A 385 20.20 14.36 35.00
C MET A 385 21.37 14.62 35.95
N GLN A 386 22.20 13.63 36.28
CA GLN A 386 23.49 13.67 37.01
C GLN A 386 23.52 14.70 38.14
N LEU A 387 22.73 14.45 39.20
CA LEU A 387 22.86 15.26 40.41
C LEU A 387 24.27 15.12 41.02
N PRO A 388 24.89 16.23 41.51
CA PRO A 388 26.13 16.11 42.26
C PRO A 388 25.95 15.18 43.45
N PRO A 389 26.90 14.26 43.73
CA PRO A 389 26.79 13.32 44.86
C PRO A 389 26.63 13.98 46.22
N SER A 390 26.97 15.27 46.32
CA SER A 390 26.81 16.08 47.55
C SER A 390 25.35 16.50 47.82
N ILE A 391 24.43 16.31 46.87
CA ILE A 391 23.00 16.62 47.04
C ILE A 391 22.26 15.32 47.36
N PRO A 392 21.84 15.11 48.61
CA PRO A 392 21.17 13.88 49.02
C PRO A 392 19.70 13.87 48.64
N VAL A 393 19.42 13.90 47.34
CA VAL A 393 18.07 13.92 46.76
C VAL A 393 17.92 12.78 45.76
N THR A 394 16.86 12.01 45.90
CA THR A 394 16.42 11.04 44.91
C THR A 394 15.39 11.67 44.01
N LEU A 395 15.56 11.49 42.69
CA LEU A 395 14.61 11.97 41.67
C LEU A 395 13.76 10.80 41.14
N SER A 396 12.51 11.06 40.86
CA SER A 396 11.67 10.16 40.07
C SER A 396 10.76 10.93 39.13
N ILE A 397 10.54 10.40 37.94
CA ILE A 397 9.66 11.01 36.92
C ILE A 397 8.40 10.17 36.82
N ASN A 398 7.25 10.87 36.80
CA ASN A 398 5.93 10.30 36.57
C ASN A 398 5.19 11.11 35.51
N ASP A 399 4.15 10.51 34.89
CA ASP A 399 3.28 11.17 33.92
C ASP A 399 4.09 11.88 32.81
N ASN A 400 4.96 11.10 32.16
CA ASN A 400 5.83 11.60 31.11
C ASN A 400 5.25 11.27 29.73
N GLY A 401 5.01 12.30 28.93
CA GLY A 401 4.41 12.11 27.63
C GLY A 401 4.50 13.33 26.71
N VAL A 402 4.23 13.07 25.45
CA VAL A 402 4.16 14.08 24.38
C VAL A 402 2.81 13.91 23.63
N PRO A 403 1.69 14.39 24.17
CA PRO A 403 0.45 14.46 23.40
C PRO A 403 0.58 15.45 22.26
N GLY A 404 -0.01 15.12 21.11
CA GLY A 404 0.03 15.98 19.93
C GLY A 404 -1.22 15.81 19.06
N CYS A 405 -1.72 16.94 18.57
CA CYS A 405 -2.81 17.01 17.60
C CYS A 405 -2.33 17.78 16.38
N PHE A 406 -2.41 17.15 15.24
CA PHE A 406 -1.91 17.67 13.97
C PHE A 406 -3.03 17.68 12.94
N ARG A 407 -3.21 18.82 12.24
CA ARG A 407 -4.07 18.90 11.08
C ARG A 407 -3.21 19.19 9.87
N THR A 408 -3.27 18.31 8.87
CA THR A 408 -2.44 18.39 7.66
C THR A 408 -3.32 18.38 6.42
N PRO A 409 -4.03 19.50 6.12
CA PRO A 409 -4.80 19.60 4.88
C PRO A 409 -3.86 19.66 3.67
N MET A 410 -4.28 19.01 2.57
CA MET A 410 -3.55 19.02 1.32
C MET A 410 -4.52 19.22 0.15
N LEU A 411 -4.24 20.23 -0.69
CA LEU A 411 -4.93 20.51 -1.94
C LEU A 411 -4.00 20.17 -3.10
N ASN A 412 -4.56 19.49 -4.10
CA ASN A 412 -3.87 19.23 -5.36
C ASN A 412 -4.78 19.60 -6.53
N PHE A 413 -4.24 20.34 -7.48
CA PHE A 413 -4.90 20.72 -8.74
C PHE A 413 -3.97 20.41 -9.90
N GLY A 414 -4.49 19.70 -10.92
CA GLY A 414 -3.70 19.31 -12.08
C GLY A 414 -4.45 19.53 -13.39
N VAL A 415 -3.73 19.96 -14.41
CA VAL A 415 -4.22 20.06 -15.79
C VAL A 415 -3.28 19.29 -16.70
N TYR A 416 -3.83 18.43 -17.56
CA TYR A 416 -3.01 17.60 -18.44
C TYR A 416 -3.57 17.51 -19.86
N HIS A 417 -2.64 17.29 -20.77
CA HIS A 417 -2.93 17.00 -22.16
C HIS A 417 -1.93 15.97 -22.70
N GLN A 418 -2.44 15.00 -23.46
CA GLN A 418 -1.63 14.04 -24.21
C GLN A 418 -2.18 13.94 -25.63
N SER A 419 -1.32 14.12 -26.63
CA SER A 419 -1.58 13.86 -28.03
C SER A 419 -0.85 12.59 -28.47
N THR A 420 -1.54 11.78 -29.26
CA THR A 420 -0.99 10.58 -29.90
C THR A 420 -1.14 10.73 -31.40
N PHE A 421 -0.01 10.71 -32.13
CA PHE A 421 0.07 10.87 -33.56
C PHE A 421 0.45 9.56 -34.21
N ARG A 422 -0.37 9.09 -35.14
CA ARG A 422 -0.01 7.96 -36.02
C ARG A 422 0.77 8.49 -37.21
N LEU A 423 2.11 8.57 -37.06
CA LEU A 423 3.01 9.10 -38.09
C LEU A 423 3.10 8.18 -39.31
N HIS A 424 2.93 6.88 -39.10
CA HIS A 424 2.90 5.84 -40.11
C HIS A 424 2.02 4.69 -39.61
N PRO A 425 1.44 3.82 -40.44
CA PRO A 425 0.65 2.66 -39.98
C PRO A 425 1.33 1.81 -38.90
N ARG A 426 2.66 1.79 -38.88
CA ARG A 426 3.48 1.06 -37.90
C ARG A 426 4.20 1.97 -36.88
N LEU A 427 4.05 3.28 -36.95
CA LEU A 427 4.78 4.21 -36.08
C LEU A 427 3.84 5.20 -35.40
N THR A 428 3.80 5.15 -34.08
CA THR A 428 2.98 6.00 -33.25
C THR A 428 3.86 6.80 -32.30
N LEU A 429 3.66 8.12 -32.27
CA LEU A 429 4.30 9.05 -31.34
C LEU A 429 3.25 9.54 -30.34
N ALA A 430 3.51 9.41 -29.05
CA ALA A 430 2.68 10.06 -28.03
C ALA A 430 3.52 11.10 -27.26
N ALA A 431 2.98 12.31 -27.13
CA ALA A 431 3.55 13.40 -26.37
C ALA A 431 2.53 13.95 -25.41
N GLY A 432 2.89 14.11 -24.16
CA GLY A 432 1.99 14.59 -23.12
C GLY A 432 2.71 15.49 -22.12
N VAL A 433 1.93 16.34 -21.49
CA VAL A 433 2.38 17.22 -20.42
C VAL A 433 1.27 17.39 -19.38
N ARG A 434 1.66 17.45 -18.12
CA ARG A 434 0.79 17.80 -17.00
C ARG A 434 1.47 18.86 -16.13
N TYR A 435 0.67 19.78 -15.67
CA TYR A 435 1.04 20.71 -14.62
C TYR A 435 0.24 20.40 -13.36
N ASP A 436 0.91 20.20 -12.25
CA ASP A 436 0.32 20.03 -10.92
C ASP A 436 0.73 21.17 -10.00
N TYR A 437 -0.25 21.75 -9.31
CA TYR A 437 -0.09 22.64 -8.18
C TYR A 437 -0.51 21.90 -6.91
N GLN A 438 0.34 21.93 -5.89
CA GLN A 438 0.06 21.39 -4.58
C GLN A 438 0.24 22.47 -3.53
N HIS A 439 -0.69 22.52 -2.58
CA HIS A 439 -0.60 23.28 -1.36
C HIS A 439 -0.85 22.37 -0.18
N HIS A 440 0.07 22.36 0.77
CA HIS A 440 -0.09 21.63 2.03
C HIS A 440 0.31 22.53 3.19
N SER A 441 -0.37 22.34 4.30
CA SER A 441 -0.08 23.03 5.53
C SER A 441 -0.14 22.08 6.72
N ILE A 442 0.37 22.51 7.82
CA ILE A 442 0.24 21.83 9.11
C ILE A 442 -0.16 22.85 10.17
N ASP A 443 -1.24 22.55 10.91
CA ASP A 443 -1.49 23.13 12.20
C ASP A 443 -1.10 22.10 13.25
N TYR A 444 -0.22 22.44 14.17
CA TYR A 444 0.21 21.58 15.25
C TYR A 444 -0.08 22.20 16.62
N ASP A 445 -0.56 21.36 17.55
CA ASP A 445 -0.77 21.66 18.96
C ASP A 445 -0.25 20.45 19.74
N THR A 446 0.92 20.62 20.32
CA THR A 446 1.64 19.53 21.00
C THR A 446 2.39 20.06 22.20
N GLN A 447 2.57 19.22 23.19
CA GLN A 447 3.33 19.58 24.39
C GLN A 447 4.09 18.36 24.93
N ALA A 448 5.24 18.61 25.54
CA ALA A 448 5.86 17.65 26.42
C ALA A 448 5.55 18.01 27.87
N HIS A 449 5.30 17.02 28.69
CA HIS A 449 5.16 17.19 30.12
C HIS A 449 5.70 16.00 30.89
N PHE A 450 6.20 16.26 32.08
CA PHE A 450 6.46 15.24 33.10
C PHE A 450 6.37 15.88 34.50
N ASN A 451 6.09 15.03 35.49
CA ASN A 451 6.14 15.42 36.89
C ASN A 451 7.44 14.87 37.50
N LEU A 452 8.32 15.75 37.97
CA LEU A 452 9.56 15.39 38.66
C LEU A 452 9.34 15.48 40.17
N ALA A 453 9.48 14.35 40.84
CA ALA A 453 9.42 14.26 42.29
C ALA A 453 10.82 14.28 42.88
N PHE A 454 11.01 15.11 43.90
CA PHE A 454 12.21 15.23 44.69
C PHE A 454 11.96 14.59 46.05
N SER A 455 12.82 13.71 46.49
CA SER A 455 12.76 13.07 47.79
C SER A 455 14.12 13.12 48.47
N SER A 456 14.20 13.69 49.68
CA SER A 456 15.41 13.74 50.47
C SER A 456 15.12 13.32 51.91
N SER A 457 15.83 12.32 52.41
CA SER A 457 15.77 11.92 53.81
C SER A 457 16.59 12.85 54.73
N ALA A 458 17.57 13.57 54.15
CA ALA A 458 18.43 14.50 54.88
C ALA A 458 17.81 15.90 55.05
N ASN A 459 16.95 16.33 54.09
CA ASN A 459 16.30 17.61 54.11
C ASN A 459 14.85 17.50 53.58
N PRO A 460 13.85 17.24 54.47
CA PRO A 460 12.44 17.11 54.08
C PRO A 460 11.85 18.33 53.38
N MET A 461 12.44 19.52 53.53
CA MET A 461 12.01 20.72 52.83
C MET A 461 12.29 20.69 51.34
N MET A 462 13.12 19.78 50.88
CA MET A 462 13.37 19.52 49.45
C MET A 462 12.41 18.47 48.84
N ASN A 463 11.55 17.90 49.65
CA ASN A 463 10.54 16.98 49.15
C ASN A 463 9.42 17.76 48.44
N GLY A 464 9.12 17.36 47.23
CA GLY A 464 8.08 18.04 46.44
C GLY A 464 7.94 17.34 45.08
N GLN A 465 6.87 17.72 44.40
CA GLN A 465 6.63 17.32 43.02
C GLN A 465 6.32 18.56 42.21
N HIS A 466 7.05 18.74 41.14
CA HIS A 466 6.90 19.89 40.26
C HIS A 466 6.73 19.42 38.83
N ARG A 467 5.96 20.19 38.09
CA ARG A 467 5.63 19.89 36.71
C ARG A 467 6.56 20.66 35.77
N PHE A 468 7.09 19.94 34.80
CA PHE A 468 7.71 20.50 33.63
C PHE A 468 6.72 20.47 32.47
N THR A 469 6.60 21.57 31.73
CA THR A 469 5.80 21.69 30.52
C THR A 469 6.58 22.45 29.45
N SER A 470 6.56 21.94 28.24
CA SER A 470 7.01 22.65 27.05
C SER A 470 5.92 22.51 25.98
N LYS A 471 5.41 23.60 25.46
CA LYS A 471 4.29 23.62 24.51
C LYS A 471 4.69 24.27 23.21
N LEU A 472 4.39 23.61 22.09
CA LEU A 472 4.50 24.14 20.74
C LEU A 472 3.13 24.11 20.06
N ASP A 473 2.62 25.28 19.69
CA ASP A 473 1.42 25.41 18.87
C ASP A 473 1.70 26.40 17.73
N GLY A 474 1.46 25.97 16.49
CA GLY A 474 1.86 26.77 15.34
C GLY A 474 1.26 26.29 14.03
N HIS A 475 1.60 27.03 13.00
CA HIS A 475 1.20 26.78 11.63
C HIS A 475 2.36 27.00 10.68
N THR A 476 2.48 26.13 9.68
CA THR A 476 3.32 26.37 8.51
C THR A 476 2.69 25.80 7.26
N SER A 477 3.01 26.34 6.11
CA SER A 477 2.48 25.88 4.82
C SER A 477 3.53 25.96 3.73
N ASP A 478 3.39 25.13 2.71
CA ASP A 478 4.27 25.08 1.56
C ASP A 478 3.47 24.83 0.27
N SER A 479 3.98 25.33 -0.85
CA SER A 479 3.34 25.18 -2.15
C SER A 479 4.36 24.71 -3.18
N HIS A 480 3.97 23.71 -3.96
CA HIS A 480 4.85 23.11 -4.96
C HIS A 480 4.20 23.08 -6.34
N HIS A 481 5.03 23.28 -7.35
CA HIS A 481 4.65 23.26 -8.75
C HIS A 481 5.43 22.16 -9.46
N GLN A 482 4.74 21.29 -10.21
CA GLN A 482 5.39 20.22 -10.95
C GLN A 482 4.94 20.20 -12.40
N LEU A 483 5.92 20.14 -13.30
CA LEU A 483 5.68 19.88 -14.71
C LEU A 483 6.11 18.46 -15.04
N LEU A 484 5.19 17.65 -15.60
CA LEU A 484 5.35 16.23 -15.81
C LEU A 484 5.22 15.89 -17.31
N PRO A 485 6.29 16.04 -18.08
CA PRO A 485 6.31 15.67 -19.49
C PRO A 485 6.42 14.15 -19.67
N ARG A 486 5.88 13.68 -20.78
CA ARG A 486 6.05 12.32 -21.32
C ARG A 486 6.22 12.38 -22.81
N LEU A 487 7.16 11.59 -23.34
CA LEU A 487 7.33 11.35 -24.77
C LEU A 487 7.51 9.84 -24.95
N SER A 488 6.80 9.25 -25.91
CA SER A 488 6.99 7.85 -26.25
C SER A 488 6.79 7.61 -27.74
N LEU A 489 7.60 6.68 -28.26
CA LEU A 489 7.57 6.22 -29.63
C LEU A 489 7.30 4.73 -29.62
N THR A 490 6.28 4.27 -30.36
CA THR A 490 5.95 2.86 -30.52
C THR A 490 6.04 2.49 -31.99
N TRP A 491 6.83 1.45 -32.27
CA TRP A 491 7.00 0.88 -33.60
C TRP A 491 6.42 -0.52 -33.63
N GLN A 492 5.39 -0.71 -34.47
CA GLN A 492 4.81 -2.02 -34.74
C GLN A 492 5.74 -2.76 -35.70
N ILE A 493 6.51 -3.75 -35.20
CA ILE A 493 7.48 -4.51 -35.98
C ILE A 493 6.85 -5.67 -36.74
N ALA A 494 5.76 -6.21 -36.20
CA ALA A 494 4.95 -7.25 -36.83
C ALA A 494 3.47 -6.99 -36.44
N ASP A 495 2.55 -7.70 -37.06
CA ASP A 495 1.12 -7.54 -36.74
C ASP A 495 0.80 -7.89 -35.27
N GLU A 496 1.62 -8.73 -34.66
CA GLU A 496 1.47 -9.22 -33.29
C GLU A 496 2.55 -8.69 -32.32
N GLY A 497 3.27 -7.64 -32.69
CA GLY A 497 4.35 -7.17 -31.83
C GLY A 497 4.72 -5.71 -32.01
N ASN A 498 5.27 -5.12 -30.95
CA ASN A 498 5.78 -3.77 -30.95
C ASN A 498 7.08 -3.61 -30.18
N LEU A 499 7.86 -2.63 -30.56
CA LEU A 499 8.99 -2.08 -29.84
C LEU A 499 8.66 -0.65 -29.45
N TYR A 500 9.00 -0.24 -28.24
CA TYR A 500 8.76 1.12 -27.79
C TYR A 500 9.96 1.71 -27.06
N ALA A 501 10.04 3.04 -27.09
CA ALA A 501 10.89 3.83 -26.23
C ALA A 501 10.09 4.94 -25.58
N SER A 502 10.36 5.24 -24.32
CA SER A 502 9.66 6.29 -23.59
C SER A 502 10.57 7.04 -22.62
N VAL A 503 10.25 8.32 -22.44
CA VAL A 503 10.81 9.18 -21.40
C VAL A 503 9.64 9.80 -20.65
N SER A 504 9.63 9.71 -19.32
CA SER A 504 8.56 10.24 -18.49
C SER A 504 9.10 10.77 -17.16
N LYS A 505 8.43 11.80 -16.62
CA LYS A 505 8.71 12.35 -15.30
C LYS A 505 7.56 12.03 -14.36
N GLY A 506 7.90 11.64 -13.12
CA GLY A 506 6.98 11.45 -12.02
C GLY A 506 7.39 12.28 -10.81
N PHE A 507 6.48 12.40 -9.85
CA PHE A 507 6.78 13.00 -8.57
C PHE A 507 5.89 12.44 -7.45
N ARG A 508 6.37 12.66 -6.24
CA ARG A 508 5.68 12.35 -4.99
C ARG A 508 5.68 13.59 -4.10
N SER A 509 4.56 13.83 -3.39
CA SER A 509 4.38 15.00 -2.52
C SER A 509 5.44 15.09 -1.42
N GLY A 510 5.79 16.30 -1.05
CA GLY A 510 6.41 16.62 0.22
C GLY A 510 5.42 16.48 1.39
N GLY A 511 5.81 16.93 2.57
CA GLY A 511 4.96 16.89 3.77
C GLY A 511 5.69 17.26 5.06
N TYR A 512 5.16 16.73 6.18
CA TYR A 512 5.63 17.08 7.52
C TYR A 512 5.90 15.85 8.38
N ASN A 513 6.94 15.91 9.20
CA ASN A 513 7.43 14.87 10.11
C ASN A 513 6.80 15.03 11.50
N LEU A 514 5.66 14.39 11.75
CA LEU A 514 4.94 14.52 13.02
C LEU A 514 5.72 13.94 14.22
N GLN A 515 6.51 12.89 13.99
CA GLN A 515 7.28 12.25 15.06
C GLN A 515 8.48 13.10 15.52
N MET A 516 8.89 14.10 14.75
CA MET A 516 9.99 15.01 15.12
C MET A 516 9.69 15.85 16.38
N PHE A 517 8.43 16.13 16.66
CA PHE A 517 8.06 16.86 17.87
C PHE A 517 8.53 16.15 19.14
N SER A 518 8.45 14.81 19.18
CA SER A 518 8.94 14.03 20.32
C SER A 518 10.47 14.16 20.50
N ASP A 519 11.22 14.23 19.39
CA ASP A 519 12.68 14.42 19.42
C ASP A 519 13.08 15.85 19.83
N ILE A 520 12.35 16.86 19.34
CA ILE A 520 12.51 18.26 19.70
C ILE A 520 12.35 18.43 21.23
N PHE A 521 11.22 18.01 21.77
CA PHE A 521 10.96 18.09 23.21
C PHE A 521 11.95 17.27 24.05
N ARG A 522 12.41 16.12 23.53
CA ARG A 522 13.40 15.32 24.21
C ARG A 522 14.75 16.03 24.28
N THR A 523 15.12 16.75 23.23
CA THR A 523 16.32 17.59 23.22
C THR A 523 16.24 18.69 24.27
N GLU A 524 15.09 19.33 24.40
CA GLU A 524 14.83 20.33 25.44
C GLU A 524 14.94 19.71 26.84
N GLN A 525 14.29 18.56 27.08
CA GLN A 525 14.39 17.84 28.36
C GLN A 525 15.83 17.50 28.75
N ALA A 526 16.68 17.15 27.79
CA ALA A 526 18.08 16.82 28.07
C ALA A 526 18.89 18.03 28.52
N THR A 527 18.51 19.25 28.12
CA THR A 527 19.18 20.51 28.56
C THR A 527 18.78 20.93 29.97
N LEU A 528 17.72 20.35 30.55
CA LEU A 528 17.21 20.67 31.88
C LEU A 528 18.17 20.36 33.02
N GLY A 529 19.18 19.51 32.82
CA GLY A 529 20.18 19.22 33.84
C GLY A 529 20.78 20.46 34.49
N ASN A 530 20.95 21.56 33.73
CA ASN A 530 21.40 22.85 34.22
C ASN A 530 20.35 23.69 34.94
N GLN A 531 19.06 23.31 34.82
CA GLN A 531 17.90 24.05 35.35
C GLN A 531 17.14 23.28 36.44
N LEU A 532 17.65 22.13 36.87
CA LEU A 532 17.03 21.30 37.90
C LEU A 532 16.77 22.05 39.21
N MET A 533 17.64 23.01 39.56
CA MET A 533 17.47 23.84 40.76
C MET A 533 16.33 24.86 40.62
N GLN A 534 15.94 25.25 39.39
CA GLN A 534 14.75 26.07 39.15
C GLN A 534 13.49 25.19 39.27
N LEU A 535 13.47 24.02 38.66
CA LEU A 535 12.36 23.08 38.75
C LEU A 535 12.13 22.62 40.19
N ALA A 536 13.17 22.49 41.03
CA ALA A 536 13.04 22.17 42.44
C ALA A 536 12.38 23.27 43.29
N ARG A 537 12.19 24.47 42.74
CA ARG A 537 11.53 25.61 43.42
C ARG A 537 10.11 25.83 42.99
N GLY A 538 9.62 25.19 41.96
CA GLY A 538 8.26 25.34 41.43
C GLY A 538 8.10 24.73 40.03
N ASP A 539 6.88 24.76 39.54
CA ASP A 539 6.57 24.31 38.18
C ASP A 539 7.31 25.16 37.15
N MET A 540 7.67 24.54 36.03
CA MET A 540 8.47 25.17 34.99
C MET A 540 7.80 25.00 33.63
N ASP A 541 7.49 26.15 33.01
CA ASP A 541 7.01 26.21 31.62
C ASP A 541 8.09 26.79 30.73
N ILE A 542 8.44 26.09 29.64
CA ILE A 542 9.39 26.58 28.64
C ILE A 542 8.65 27.49 27.67
N ALA A 543 9.12 28.74 27.58
CA ALA A 543 8.65 29.69 26.58
C ALA A 543 9.48 29.58 25.29
N HIS A 544 8.81 29.57 24.15
CA HIS A 544 9.43 29.51 22.83
C HIS A 544 9.39 30.86 22.13
N THR A 545 10.47 31.19 21.45
CA THR A 545 10.62 32.42 20.66
C THR A 545 10.20 32.20 19.20
N ALA A 546 10.05 33.27 18.43
CA ALA A 546 9.81 33.19 17.00
C ALA A 546 10.92 32.43 16.23
N ALA A 547 12.17 32.48 16.74
CA ALA A 547 13.28 31.74 16.17
C ALA A 547 13.13 30.25 16.38
N ASP A 548 12.70 29.81 17.57
CA ASP A 548 12.43 28.39 17.88
C ASP A 548 11.32 27.83 16.97
N TYR A 549 10.25 28.59 16.74
CA TYR A 549 9.20 28.20 15.80
C TYR A 549 9.69 28.11 14.35
N ALA A 550 10.61 28.99 13.93
CA ALA A 550 11.20 28.90 12.60
C ALA A 550 12.06 27.64 12.45
N ASP A 551 12.85 27.29 13.46
CA ASP A 551 13.66 26.06 13.49
C ASP A 551 12.78 24.80 13.50
N VAL A 552 11.70 24.79 14.27
CA VAL A 552 10.71 23.72 14.28
C VAL A 552 10.14 23.52 12.87
N ASN A 553 9.65 24.59 12.22
CA ASN A 553 9.04 24.53 10.91
C ASN A 553 10.01 24.00 9.83
N ASN A 554 11.28 24.38 9.90
CA ASN A 554 12.33 23.88 9.00
C ASN A 554 12.62 22.40 9.25
N THR A 555 12.66 21.98 10.50
CA THR A 555 13.00 20.61 10.92
C THR A 555 11.91 19.61 10.55
N ILE A 556 10.64 19.99 10.67
CA ILE A 556 9.52 19.08 10.39
C ILE A 556 9.20 18.93 8.90
N SER A 557 9.63 19.88 8.05
CA SER A 557 9.28 19.93 6.63
C SER A 557 10.17 19.05 5.77
N TYR A 558 9.61 18.42 4.74
CA TYR A 558 10.37 17.75 3.68
C TYR A 558 9.76 18.01 2.30
N HIS A 559 10.64 18.11 1.28
CA HIS A 559 10.28 18.52 -0.07
C HIS A 559 9.81 17.36 -0.96
N PRO A 560 9.10 17.65 -2.07
CA PRO A 560 8.73 16.66 -3.07
C PRO A 560 9.96 15.93 -3.65
N GLU A 561 9.77 14.63 -3.88
CA GLU A 561 10.70 13.81 -4.66
C GLU A 561 10.28 13.82 -6.13
N THR A 562 11.24 13.79 -7.04
CA THR A 562 10.98 13.72 -8.49
C THR A 562 11.86 12.67 -9.15
N SER A 563 11.32 12.00 -10.16
CA SER A 563 12.07 11.03 -10.95
C SER A 563 11.91 11.22 -12.45
N TRP A 564 12.96 10.89 -13.20
CA TRP A 564 12.94 10.70 -14.64
C TRP A 564 13.15 9.22 -14.94
N ASN A 565 12.29 8.66 -15.79
CA ASN A 565 12.41 7.30 -16.30
C ASN A 565 12.69 7.32 -17.80
N TYR A 566 13.71 6.58 -18.20
CA TYR A 566 14.04 6.28 -19.60
C TYR A 566 13.84 4.77 -19.77
N GLU A 567 13.01 4.38 -20.72
CA GLU A 567 12.63 2.99 -20.90
C GLU A 567 12.61 2.61 -22.37
N ILE A 568 13.12 1.42 -22.66
CA ILE A 568 12.99 0.75 -23.96
C ILE A 568 12.39 -0.63 -23.67
N GLY A 569 11.35 -1.01 -24.41
CA GLY A 569 10.71 -2.30 -24.20
C GLY A 569 10.01 -2.83 -25.43
N THR A 570 9.47 -4.03 -25.29
CA THR A 570 8.78 -4.75 -26.36
C THR A 570 7.64 -5.58 -25.81
N HIS A 571 6.58 -5.70 -26.61
CA HIS A 571 5.48 -6.63 -26.42
C HIS A 571 5.34 -7.47 -27.68
N LEU A 572 5.56 -8.79 -27.57
CA LEU A 572 5.51 -9.70 -28.70
C LEU A 572 4.54 -10.85 -28.41
N ASN A 573 3.78 -11.24 -29.42
CA ASN A 573 3.04 -12.49 -29.47
C ASN A 573 3.69 -13.37 -30.54
N LEU A 574 4.22 -14.49 -30.14
CA LEU A 574 4.98 -15.40 -30.98
C LEU A 574 4.22 -16.72 -31.15
N PHE A 575 4.53 -17.46 -32.22
CA PHE A 575 3.99 -18.79 -32.51
C PHE A 575 2.44 -18.78 -32.52
N SER A 576 1.83 -17.85 -33.26
CA SER A 576 0.37 -17.70 -33.35
C SER A 576 -0.27 -17.54 -31.99
N HIS A 577 0.21 -16.57 -31.20
CA HIS A 577 -0.26 -16.22 -29.85
C HIS A 577 -0.02 -17.30 -28.76
N ARG A 578 0.77 -18.35 -29.02
CA ARG A 578 1.09 -19.37 -28.02
C ARG A 578 2.15 -18.94 -27.02
N LEU A 579 2.92 -17.90 -27.32
CA LEU A 579 3.93 -17.31 -26.44
C LEU A 579 3.86 -15.79 -26.49
N SER A 580 3.58 -15.16 -25.36
CA SER A 580 3.69 -13.73 -25.17
C SER A 580 4.97 -13.38 -24.42
N VAL A 581 5.70 -12.39 -24.94
CA VAL A 581 6.94 -11.86 -24.36
C VAL A 581 6.77 -10.38 -24.11
N ASP A 582 6.87 -9.95 -22.86
CA ASP A 582 6.93 -8.54 -22.47
C ASP A 582 8.30 -8.32 -21.81
N ALA A 583 9.11 -7.44 -22.39
CA ALA A 583 10.45 -7.13 -21.87
C ALA A 583 10.68 -5.61 -21.85
N ALA A 584 11.40 -5.13 -20.84
CA ALA A 584 11.78 -3.74 -20.74
C ALA A 584 13.13 -3.58 -20.05
N LEU A 585 13.90 -2.59 -20.49
CA LEU A 585 15.07 -2.05 -19.81
C LEU A 585 14.75 -0.62 -19.37
N PHE A 586 15.15 -0.28 -18.14
CA PHE A 586 14.86 1.03 -17.58
C PHE A 586 16.08 1.67 -16.90
N LEU A 587 16.11 2.98 -16.93
CA LEU A 587 16.99 3.83 -16.16
C LEU A 587 16.15 4.89 -15.47
N MET A 588 16.11 4.89 -14.13
CA MET A 588 15.44 5.91 -13.33
C MET A 588 16.46 6.77 -12.59
N GLN A 589 16.27 8.08 -12.64
CA GLN A 589 17.06 9.07 -11.92
C GLN A 589 16.16 9.82 -10.94
N VAL A 590 16.43 9.68 -9.67
CA VAL A 590 15.64 10.27 -8.58
C VAL A 590 16.39 11.46 -8.00
N ARG A 591 15.67 12.55 -7.72
CA ARG A 591 16.15 13.75 -7.03
C ARG A 591 15.32 14.01 -5.78
N ASN A 592 15.96 14.50 -4.74
CA ASN A 592 15.37 14.75 -3.43
C ASN A 592 14.69 13.48 -2.90
N GLN A 593 15.37 12.32 -3.04
CA GLN A 593 14.80 11.04 -2.64
C GLN A 593 14.35 11.09 -1.18
N GLN A 594 13.11 10.73 -0.94
CA GLN A 594 12.55 10.67 0.39
C GLN A 594 12.90 9.35 1.05
N LEU A 595 13.65 9.40 2.13
CA LEU A 595 14.03 8.25 2.95
C LEU A 595 13.47 8.38 4.36
N SER A 596 13.04 7.27 4.92
CA SER A 596 12.68 7.17 6.33
C SER A 596 13.92 6.73 7.12
N VAL A 597 14.46 7.64 7.89
CA VAL A 597 15.62 7.42 8.78
C VAL A 597 15.21 7.52 10.24
N MET A 598 16.07 7.08 11.16
CA MET A 598 15.88 7.32 12.59
C MET A 598 16.07 8.81 12.87
N ALA A 599 15.16 9.40 13.65
CA ALA A 599 15.17 10.81 13.96
C ALA A 599 16.19 11.15 15.04
N GLY A 600 16.87 12.28 14.88
CA GLY A 600 17.61 13.03 15.87
C GLY A 600 18.71 12.28 16.64
N ASN A 601 19.13 12.89 17.75
CA ASN A 601 20.20 12.38 18.60
C ASN A 601 19.79 11.15 19.43
N TYR A 602 18.50 11.01 19.71
CA TYR A 602 17.96 9.96 20.59
C TYR A 602 17.45 8.73 19.86
N ARG A 603 17.29 8.80 18.51
CA ARG A 603 16.85 7.69 17.64
C ARG A 603 15.50 7.07 18.03
N PHE A 604 14.59 7.86 18.62
CA PHE A 604 13.29 7.36 19.07
C PHE A 604 12.21 7.34 18.00
N GLY A 605 12.25 8.26 17.08
CA GLY A 605 11.25 8.38 16.02
C GLY A 605 11.84 8.10 14.65
N ARG A 606 10.97 8.09 13.65
CA ARG A 606 11.38 8.11 12.25
C ARG A 606 10.96 9.38 11.57
N MET A 607 11.88 9.94 10.82
CA MET A 607 11.64 11.13 10.00
C MET A 607 11.86 10.83 8.53
N MET A 608 11.17 11.58 7.69
CA MET A 608 11.47 11.67 6.27
C MET A 608 12.55 12.71 6.03
N VAL A 609 13.58 12.34 5.32
CA VAL A 609 14.62 13.27 4.84
C VAL A 609 14.69 13.23 3.33
N ASN A 610 15.11 14.33 2.74
CA ASN A 610 15.45 14.38 1.32
C ASN A 610 16.91 13.98 1.12
N ALA A 611 17.15 12.72 0.81
CA ALA A 611 18.47 12.08 0.73
C ALA A 611 19.19 12.31 -0.61
N GLY A 612 19.13 13.51 -1.16
CA GLY A 612 19.88 13.85 -2.35
C GLY A 612 19.41 13.10 -3.62
N ARG A 613 20.28 12.29 -4.22
CA ARG A 613 20.03 11.64 -5.52
C ARG A 613 20.26 10.13 -5.45
N SER A 614 19.40 9.38 -6.15
CA SER A 614 19.66 7.97 -6.43
C SER A 614 19.47 7.64 -7.91
N ARG A 615 19.95 6.49 -8.31
CA ARG A 615 19.80 5.94 -9.66
C ARG A 615 19.44 4.48 -9.58
N SER A 616 18.42 4.10 -10.34
CA SER A 616 17.99 2.73 -10.49
C SER A 616 18.12 2.31 -11.97
N ILE A 617 18.82 1.21 -12.22
CA ILE A 617 18.96 0.59 -13.55
C ILE A 617 18.48 -0.83 -13.43
N GLY A 618 17.70 -1.29 -14.40
CA GLY A 618 17.21 -2.64 -14.36
C GLY A 618 16.55 -3.13 -15.62
N GLY A 619 16.05 -4.35 -15.53
CA GLY A 619 15.34 -5.01 -16.60
C GLY A 619 14.18 -5.85 -16.06
N GLU A 620 13.15 -5.96 -16.86
CA GLU A 620 11.94 -6.73 -16.58
C GLU A 620 11.65 -7.66 -17.74
N LEU A 621 11.26 -8.89 -17.43
CA LEU A 621 10.85 -9.89 -18.39
C LEU A 621 9.61 -10.60 -17.87
N THR A 622 8.59 -10.71 -18.71
CA THR A 622 7.41 -11.54 -18.46
C THR A 622 7.20 -12.43 -19.68
N LEU A 623 7.20 -13.71 -19.45
CA LEU A 623 6.87 -14.74 -20.42
C LEU A 623 5.55 -15.38 -20.04
N ARG A 624 4.63 -15.51 -20.97
CA ARG A 624 3.36 -16.20 -20.82
C ARG A 624 3.15 -17.14 -21.98
N GLY A 625 2.66 -18.33 -21.71
CA GLY A 625 2.47 -19.29 -22.76
C GLY A 625 1.40 -20.32 -22.47
N VAL A 626 0.90 -20.92 -23.56
CA VAL A 626 0.02 -22.08 -23.52
C VAL A 626 0.65 -23.22 -24.32
N LEU A 627 0.56 -24.44 -23.79
CA LEU A 627 1.10 -25.65 -24.36
C LEU A 627 0.10 -26.79 -24.24
N LEU A 628 0.37 -27.92 -24.87
CA LEU A 628 -0.40 -29.16 -24.78
C LEU A 628 -1.90 -28.95 -25.15
N ASP A 629 -2.14 -28.33 -26.32
CA ASP A 629 -3.48 -27.99 -26.80
C ASP A 629 -4.26 -27.21 -25.75
N ASP A 630 -3.60 -26.15 -25.24
CA ASP A 630 -4.13 -25.18 -24.29
C ASP A 630 -4.47 -25.76 -22.89
N ARG A 631 -3.99 -26.96 -22.58
CA ARG A 631 -4.17 -27.58 -21.26
C ARG A 631 -3.17 -27.08 -20.23
N LEU A 632 -2.00 -26.62 -20.65
CA LEU A 632 -0.97 -26.09 -19.78
C LEU A 632 -0.80 -24.60 -20.08
N SER A 633 -1.22 -23.74 -19.14
CA SER A 633 -0.91 -22.31 -19.15
C SER A 633 0.19 -22.02 -18.14
N TRP A 634 1.13 -21.16 -18.50
CA TRP A 634 2.23 -20.80 -17.62
C TRP A 634 2.61 -19.32 -17.78
N GLN A 635 3.13 -18.77 -16.70
CA GLN A 635 3.70 -17.43 -16.67
C GLN A 635 4.98 -17.44 -15.84
N THR A 636 6.02 -16.78 -16.35
CA THR A 636 7.26 -16.54 -15.60
C THR A 636 7.59 -15.06 -15.69
N THR A 637 7.91 -14.45 -14.56
CA THR A 637 8.33 -13.06 -14.47
C THR A 637 9.69 -12.96 -13.81
N TYR A 638 10.55 -12.11 -14.33
CA TYR A 638 11.84 -11.80 -13.74
C TYR A 638 12.07 -10.30 -13.77
N GLY A 639 12.53 -9.76 -12.65
CA GLY A 639 12.92 -8.37 -12.49
C GLY A 639 14.32 -8.27 -11.88
N TYR A 640 15.15 -7.43 -12.47
CA TYR A 640 16.43 -7.02 -11.92
C TYR A 640 16.41 -5.53 -11.62
N THR A 641 16.88 -5.13 -10.45
CA THR A 641 16.93 -3.74 -10.02
C THR A 641 18.25 -3.47 -9.29
N HIS A 642 19.08 -2.60 -9.87
CA HIS A 642 20.28 -2.05 -9.25
C HIS A 642 20.00 -0.60 -8.87
N SER A 643 19.54 -0.36 -7.64
CA SER A 643 19.18 0.95 -7.12
C SER A 643 20.19 1.40 -6.06
N THR A 644 20.92 2.49 -6.34
CA THR A 644 21.99 2.99 -5.46
C THR A 644 21.92 4.50 -5.28
N PHE A 645 22.39 4.98 -4.13
CA PHE A 645 22.59 6.40 -3.88
C PHE A 645 23.72 6.96 -4.75
N ARG A 646 23.52 8.16 -5.30
CA ARG A 646 24.54 8.87 -6.06
C ARG A 646 25.13 10.04 -5.28
N ASN A 647 24.35 10.57 -4.36
CA ASN A 647 24.75 11.66 -3.47
C ASN A 647 23.86 11.63 -2.24
N TYR A 648 24.30 10.94 -1.21
CA TYR A 648 23.64 10.95 0.10
C TYR A 648 24.69 10.93 1.20
N THR A 649 24.57 11.89 2.10
CA THR A 649 25.43 12.02 3.30
C THR A 649 24.53 12.28 4.49
N ASP A 650 24.73 11.56 5.57
CA ASP A 650 24.05 11.75 6.83
C ASP A 650 25.07 11.74 7.98
N ASN A 651 24.97 12.72 8.88
CA ASN A 651 25.92 12.92 10.00
C ASN A 651 27.40 12.82 9.59
N GLY A 652 27.76 13.38 8.43
CA GLY A 652 29.13 13.38 7.90
C GLY A 652 29.58 12.07 7.25
N VAL A 653 28.75 11.02 7.28
CA VAL A 653 29.02 9.73 6.62
C VAL A 653 28.41 9.72 5.22
N SER A 654 29.22 9.42 4.21
CA SER A 654 28.76 9.28 2.83
C SER A 654 28.27 7.86 2.56
N TYR A 655 27.06 7.74 2.05
CA TYR A 655 26.42 6.47 1.62
C TYR A 655 26.38 6.33 0.10
N ARG A 656 27.25 7.05 -0.61
CA ARG A 656 27.36 6.96 -2.06
C ARG A 656 27.64 5.53 -2.48
N ASP A 657 26.93 5.08 -3.54
CA ASP A 657 26.96 3.76 -4.16
C ASP A 657 26.40 2.62 -3.27
N ASN A 658 25.93 2.91 -2.03
CA ASN A 658 25.14 1.96 -1.24
C ASN A 658 23.77 1.75 -1.89
N TYR A 659 23.23 0.54 -1.71
CA TYR A 659 21.88 0.18 -2.19
C TYR A 659 20.80 0.94 -1.41
N VAL A 660 19.75 1.32 -2.14
CA VAL A 660 18.53 1.89 -1.54
C VAL A 660 17.83 0.79 -0.73
N PRO A 661 17.51 1.03 0.55
CA PRO A 661 16.86 0.04 1.40
C PRO A 661 15.49 -0.42 0.89
N PHE A 662 15.08 -1.64 1.25
CA PHE A 662 13.80 -2.28 0.92
C PHE A 662 13.60 -2.62 -0.56
N VAL A 663 14.62 -2.50 -1.38
CA VAL A 663 14.61 -2.81 -2.80
C VAL A 663 15.34 -4.12 -3.04
N PRO A 664 14.66 -5.23 -3.37
CA PRO A 664 15.34 -6.47 -3.75
C PRO A 664 16.07 -6.30 -5.09
N GLY A 665 17.30 -6.82 -5.16
CA GLY A 665 18.07 -6.81 -6.39
C GLY A 665 17.45 -7.68 -7.48
N HIS A 666 16.72 -8.72 -7.10
CA HIS A 666 16.07 -9.67 -8.02
C HIS A 666 14.65 -9.99 -7.51
N THR A 667 13.70 -10.06 -8.41
CA THR A 667 12.36 -10.62 -8.18
C THR A 667 12.09 -11.68 -9.23
N LEU A 668 11.59 -12.83 -8.84
CA LEU A 668 11.26 -13.93 -9.74
C LEU A 668 9.90 -14.51 -9.33
N SER A 669 9.05 -14.78 -10.29
CA SER A 669 7.85 -15.59 -10.09
C SER A 669 7.65 -16.51 -11.28
N ALA A 670 7.21 -17.72 -11.01
CA ALA A 670 6.77 -18.69 -12.01
C ALA A 670 5.46 -19.30 -11.53
N MET A 671 4.47 -19.40 -12.42
CA MET A 671 3.18 -20.04 -12.20
C MET A 671 2.86 -20.93 -13.38
N ALA A 672 2.28 -22.10 -13.15
CA ALA A 672 1.85 -23.02 -14.19
C ALA A 672 0.59 -23.76 -13.75
N ASP A 673 -0.41 -23.80 -14.62
CA ASP A 673 -1.68 -24.46 -14.41
C ASP A 673 -1.90 -25.51 -15.51
N TYR A 674 -2.01 -26.77 -15.11
CA TYR A 674 -2.38 -27.86 -16.01
C TYR A 674 -3.84 -28.22 -15.78
N ARG A 675 -4.66 -28.04 -16.80
CA ARG A 675 -6.09 -28.34 -16.79
C ARG A 675 -6.39 -29.66 -17.47
N TRP A 676 -6.95 -30.57 -16.71
CA TRP A 676 -7.50 -31.84 -17.20
C TRP A 676 -9.00 -31.73 -17.36
N SER A 677 -9.46 -31.54 -18.61
CA SER A 677 -10.89 -31.52 -18.92
C SER A 677 -11.44 -32.96 -18.95
N LEU A 678 -12.53 -33.19 -18.24
CA LEU A 678 -13.21 -34.47 -18.17
C LEU A 678 -14.41 -34.47 -19.11
N SER A 679 -14.80 -35.65 -19.63
CA SER A 679 -15.91 -35.71 -20.60
C SER A 679 -17.24 -35.27 -19.99
N ALA A 680 -18.10 -34.63 -20.80
CA ALA A 680 -19.33 -33.94 -20.43
C ALA A 680 -20.44 -34.79 -19.76
N CYS A 681 -20.25 -36.11 -19.62
CA CYS A 681 -21.21 -36.99 -18.96
C CYS A 681 -21.10 -37.08 -17.43
N GLY A 682 -20.09 -36.46 -16.84
CA GLY A 682 -19.85 -36.49 -15.40
C GLY A 682 -20.22 -35.18 -14.69
N LYS A 683 -20.47 -35.24 -13.39
CA LYS A 683 -20.67 -34.05 -12.56
C LYS A 683 -19.42 -33.18 -12.43
N LEU A 684 -18.20 -33.76 -12.53
CA LEU A 684 -16.92 -33.07 -12.49
C LEU A 684 -16.48 -32.69 -13.92
N GLN A 685 -16.34 -31.38 -14.18
CA GLN A 685 -16.02 -30.85 -15.51
C GLN A 685 -14.51 -30.81 -15.78
N SER A 686 -13.72 -30.38 -14.81
CA SER A 686 -12.27 -30.34 -14.95
C SER A 686 -11.56 -30.39 -13.59
N ILE A 687 -10.30 -30.82 -13.63
CA ILE A 687 -9.34 -30.70 -12.53
C ILE A 687 -8.19 -29.85 -13.04
N THR A 688 -7.86 -28.78 -12.29
CA THR A 688 -6.67 -27.98 -12.58
C THR A 688 -5.66 -28.21 -11.47
N PHE A 689 -4.45 -28.61 -11.83
CA PHE A 689 -3.31 -28.62 -10.95
C PHE A 689 -2.46 -27.39 -11.24
N GLY A 690 -2.30 -26.51 -10.24
CA GLY A 690 -1.48 -25.33 -10.31
C GLY A 690 -0.28 -25.41 -9.38
N ALA A 691 0.85 -24.92 -9.84
CA ALA A 691 2.06 -24.75 -9.05
C ALA A 691 2.64 -23.38 -9.28
N GLY A 692 3.09 -22.73 -8.20
CA GLY A 692 3.67 -21.40 -8.20
C GLY A 692 4.94 -21.34 -7.37
N MET A 693 5.82 -20.43 -7.75
CA MET A 693 7.02 -20.06 -6.99
C MET A 693 7.19 -18.55 -7.06
N SER A 694 7.50 -17.93 -5.94
CA SER A 694 7.96 -16.55 -5.88
C SER A 694 9.29 -16.47 -5.14
N ALA A 695 10.19 -15.58 -5.58
CA ALA A 695 11.50 -15.42 -4.98
C ALA A 695 11.94 -13.96 -5.00
N ASN A 696 12.61 -13.54 -3.94
CA ASN A 696 13.23 -12.24 -3.83
C ASN A 696 14.73 -12.39 -3.60
N GLY A 697 15.52 -11.60 -4.33
CA GLY A 697 16.98 -11.52 -4.19
C GLY A 697 17.37 -10.73 -2.95
N PRO A 698 18.67 -10.53 -2.70
CA PRO A 698 19.12 -9.80 -1.52
C PRO A 698 18.47 -8.43 -1.43
N THR A 699 18.00 -8.11 -0.20
CA THR A 699 17.36 -6.83 0.12
C THR A 699 18.05 -6.24 1.34
N TYR A 700 18.61 -5.06 1.23
CA TYR A 700 19.17 -4.34 2.36
C TYR A 700 18.08 -3.61 3.14
N TRP A 701 18.21 -3.56 4.46
CA TRP A 701 17.22 -2.97 5.35
C TRP A 701 17.58 -1.56 5.83
N ASP A 702 18.87 -1.21 5.74
CA ASP A 702 19.45 0.03 6.22
C ASP A 702 20.26 0.75 5.14
N VAL A 703 20.47 2.05 5.29
CA VAL A 703 21.23 2.87 4.34
C VAL A 703 22.73 2.55 4.34
N ALA A 704 23.26 2.00 5.44
CA ALA A 704 24.65 1.57 5.54
C ALA A 704 24.92 0.22 4.86
N ASN A 705 23.87 -0.50 4.48
CA ASN A 705 23.90 -1.84 3.87
C ASN A 705 24.55 -2.88 4.78
N GLN A 706 24.40 -2.73 6.10
CA GLN A 706 24.95 -3.67 7.07
C GLN A 706 24.05 -4.87 7.26
N HIS A 707 22.73 -4.68 7.18
CA HIS A 707 21.74 -5.73 7.39
C HIS A 707 20.97 -6.04 6.12
N LYS A 708 20.86 -7.33 5.79
CA LYS A 708 20.16 -7.77 4.57
C LYS A 708 19.35 -9.04 4.79
N GLN A 709 18.25 -9.13 4.09
CA GLN A 709 17.61 -10.42 3.78
C GLN A 709 18.34 -11.06 2.62
N SER A 710 18.85 -12.26 2.83
CA SER A 710 19.43 -13.08 1.74
C SER A 710 18.33 -13.52 0.75
N PHE A 711 18.75 -14.02 -0.41
CA PHE A 711 17.82 -14.60 -1.37
C PHE A 711 16.97 -15.70 -0.72
N TYR A 712 15.66 -15.68 -1.00
CA TYR A 712 14.74 -16.72 -0.59
C TYR A 712 13.71 -16.98 -1.68
N ALA A 713 13.14 -18.19 -1.67
CA ALA A 713 12.06 -18.59 -2.54
C ALA A 713 10.99 -19.34 -1.73
N VAL A 714 9.73 -19.12 -2.08
CA VAL A 714 8.59 -19.85 -1.55
C VAL A 714 7.84 -20.53 -2.68
N ALA A 715 7.35 -21.73 -2.44
CA ALA A 715 6.58 -22.50 -3.41
C ALA A 715 5.14 -22.67 -2.92
N ASP A 716 4.20 -22.51 -3.83
CA ASP A 716 2.77 -22.62 -3.62
C ASP A 716 2.19 -23.64 -4.60
N ALA A 717 1.08 -24.29 -4.27
CA ALA A 717 0.35 -25.15 -5.20
C ALA A 717 -1.13 -25.15 -4.91
N HIS A 718 -1.93 -25.51 -5.92
CA HIS A 718 -3.35 -25.70 -5.75
C HIS A 718 -3.93 -26.83 -6.61
N LEU A 719 -5.08 -27.37 -6.19
CA LEU A 719 -5.90 -28.31 -6.91
C LEU A 719 -7.32 -27.76 -6.98
N LEU A 720 -7.77 -27.37 -8.15
CA LEU A 720 -9.09 -26.82 -8.39
C LEU A 720 -9.98 -27.86 -9.07
N PHE A 721 -11.05 -28.27 -8.40
CA PHE A 721 -12.09 -29.14 -8.93
C PHE A 721 -13.28 -28.29 -9.37
N MET A 722 -13.61 -28.32 -10.66
CA MET A 722 -14.69 -27.53 -11.24
C MET A 722 -15.93 -28.41 -11.49
N PHE A 723 -17.06 -28.00 -10.92
CA PHE A 723 -18.38 -28.57 -11.12
C PHE A 723 -19.31 -27.54 -11.78
N PRO A 724 -20.51 -27.92 -12.30
CA PRO A 724 -21.40 -26.97 -12.98
C PRO A 724 -21.81 -25.75 -12.15
N HIS A 725 -22.06 -25.92 -10.85
CA HIS A 725 -22.58 -24.89 -9.96
C HIS A 725 -21.64 -24.55 -8.79
N PHE A 726 -20.55 -25.26 -8.62
CA PHE A 726 -19.58 -24.98 -7.57
C PHE A 726 -18.19 -25.42 -7.96
N SER A 727 -17.20 -24.90 -7.26
CA SER A 727 -15.81 -25.35 -7.36
C SER A 727 -15.21 -25.56 -5.97
N VAL A 728 -14.23 -26.45 -5.88
CA VAL A 728 -13.46 -26.69 -4.66
C VAL A 728 -12.00 -26.48 -5.01
N ASN A 729 -11.34 -25.56 -4.31
CA ASN A 729 -9.93 -25.26 -4.44
C ASN A 729 -9.19 -25.70 -3.17
N LEU A 730 -8.31 -26.67 -3.28
CA LEU A 730 -7.37 -27.05 -2.23
C LEU A 730 -6.05 -26.35 -2.54
N TRP A 731 -5.54 -25.56 -1.62
CA TRP A 731 -4.31 -24.79 -1.87
C TRP A 731 -3.33 -24.88 -0.71
N GLY A 732 -2.06 -24.67 -1.00
CA GLY A 732 -1.00 -24.59 -0.02
C GLY A 732 -0.04 -23.47 -0.35
N LYS A 733 0.32 -22.69 0.67
CA LYS A 733 1.29 -21.61 0.57
C LYS A 733 2.55 -21.93 1.37
N ASN A 734 3.68 -21.45 0.87
CA ASN A 734 5.01 -21.71 1.43
C ASN A 734 5.25 -23.20 1.71
N LEU A 735 4.97 -24.05 0.73
CA LEU A 735 5.11 -25.52 0.85
C LEU A 735 6.54 -25.96 1.15
N THR A 736 7.52 -25.15 0.81
CA THR A 736 8.93 -25.34 1.16
C THR A 736 9.25 -25.03 2.62
N ASN A 737 8.30 -24.45 3.37
CA ASN A 737 8.46 -23.94 4.73
C ASN A 737 9.70 -23.05 4.86
N THR A 738 9.95 -22.22 3.85
CA THR A 738 11.09 -21.31 3.83
C THR A 738 10.93 -20.23 4.91
N HIS A 739 11.97 -20.05 5.71
CA HIS A 739 12.05 -19.00 6.71
C HIS A 739 12.63 -17.73 6.07
N TYR A 740 11.90 -16.64 6.11
CA TYR A 740 12.32 -15.35 5.60
C TYR A 740 11.70 -14.22 6.43
N ASN A 741 12.34 -13.05 6.40
CA ASN A 741 11.84 -11.86 7.06
C ASN A 741 11.17 -10.96 6.03
N THR A 742 10.00 -10.43 6.37
CA THR A 742 9.25 -9.48 5.54
C THR A 742 9.64 -8.04 5.83
N PHE A 743 10.22 -7.81 7.01
CA PHE A 743 10.63 -6.50 7.48
C PHE A 743 11.67 -6.61 8.59
N LEU A 744 12.57 -5.63 8.65
CA LEU A 744 13.55 -5.48 9.72
C LEU A 744 13.65 -4.02 10.16
N VAL A 745 13.81 -3.80 11.46
CA VAL A 745 13.97 -2.50 12.08
C VAL A 745 15.06 -2.58 13.16
N GLU A 746 15.83 -1.52 13.31
CA GLU A 746 16.77 -1.33 14.39
C GLU A 746 16.14 -0.52 15.52
N SER A 747 16.42 -0.87 16.77
CA SER A 747 16.17 -0.07 17.96
C SER A 747 17.45 0.02 18.78
N ALA A 748 17.69 1.19 19.35
CA ALA A 748 18.85 1.47 20.20
C ALA A 748 18.48 2.37 21.39
N VAL A 749 17.26 2.24 21.88
CA VAL A 749 16.69 3.11 22.92
C VAL A 749 17.49 3.08 24.22
N ASP A 750 18.03 1.92 24.58
CA ASP A 750 18.87 1.70 25.77
C ASP A 750 20.37 1.87 25.49
N GLY A 751 20.74 2.43 24.34
CA GLY A 751 22.14 2.61 23.91
C GLY A 751 22.76 1.36 23.27
N VAL A 752 22.03 0.24 23.18
CA VAL A 752 22.47 -0.99 22.52
C VAL A 752 21.67 -1.20 21.23
N ALA A 753 22.35 -1.15 20.09
CA ALA A 753 21.70 -1.41 18.80
C ALA A 753 21.30 -2.89 18.69
N ARG A 754 20.00 -3.14 18.47
CA ARG A 754 19.43 -4.48 18.23
C ARG A 754 18.56 -4.44 17.00
N GLN A 755 18.50 -5.57 16.30
CA GLN A 755 17.64 -5.74 15.13
C GLN A 755 16.41 -6.55 15.52
N PHE A 756 15.24 -6.06 15.08
CA PHE A 756 13.96 -6.73 15.25
C PHE A 756 13.35 -7.01 13.88
N ALA A 757 12.80 -8.21 13.71
CA ALA A 757 12.27 -8.62 12.42
C ALA A 757 10.83 -9.15 12.50
N GLN A 758 10.09 -8.92 11.43
CA GLN A 758 8.81 -9.57 11.14
C GLN A 758 9.07 -10.80 10.28
N ARG A 759 8.59 -11.96 10.71
CA ARG A 759 8.68 -13.20 9.95
C ARG A 759 7.61 -13.30 8.88
N GLY A 760 7.92 -13.95 7.76
CA GLY A 760 6.94 -14.43 6.80
C GLY A 760 6.12 -15.60 7.36
N HIS A 761 4.93 -15.82 6.80
CA HIS A 761 4.07 -16.92 7.23
C HIS A 761 4.72 -18.28 6.95
N PRO A 762 4.62 -19.27 7.87
CA PRO A 762 5.09 -20.63 7.65
C PRO A 762 4.20 -21.35 6.64
N ILE A 763 4.55 -22.61 6.34
CA ILE A 763 3.71 -23.49 5.54
C ILE A 763 2.27 -23.53 6.11
N HIS A 764 1.28 -23.36 5.23
CA HIS A 764 -0.12 -23.56 5.59
C HIS A 764 -0.93 -24.01 4.38
N LEU A 765 -1.96 -24.78 4.67
CA LEU A 765 -2.89 -25.35 3.70
C LEU A 765 -4.27 -24.76 3.90
N GLY A 766 -5.04 -24.68 2.85
CA GLY A 766 -6.42 -24.19 2.89
C GLY A 766 -7.33 -24.86 1.89
N VAL A 767 -8.61 -24.63 2.08
CA VAL A 767 -9.68 -25.07 1.21
C VAL A 767 -10.69 -23.95 1.01
N ASP A 768 -11.08 -23.71 -0.24
CA ASP A 768 -12.13 -22.79 -0.63
C ASP A 768 -13.19 -23.52 -1.42
N VAL A 769 -14.45 -23.26 -1.10
CA VAL A 769 -15.60 -23.72 -1.87
C VAL A 769 -16.33 -22.48 -2.40
N THR A 770 -16.49 -22.42 -3.72
CA THR A 770 -17.22 -21.34 -4.38
C THR A 770 -18.45 -21.91 -5.06
N ALA A 771 -19.63 -21.43 -4.68
CA ALA A 771 -20.91 -21.79 -5.30
C ALA A 771 -21.42 -20.63 -6.18
N ARG A 772 -22.06 -20.98 -7.31
CA ARG A 772 -22.62 -20.03 -8.29
C ARG A 772 -24.06 -20.42 -8.62
N PHE A 773 -24.96 -19.41 -8.58
CA PHE A 773 -26.40 -19.57 -8.77
C PHE A 773 -26.93 -18.59 -9.80
#